data_16f5168a39517ed597c716e1c957dbea
#
_entry.id   16f5168a39517ed597c716e1c957dbea
#
_cell.length_a   1.000
_cell.length_b   1.000
_cell.length_c   1.000
_cell.angle_alpha   90.00
_cell.angle_beta   90.00
_cell.angle_gamma   90.00
#
_symmetry.space_group_name_H-M   'P 1'
#
loop_
_entity.id
_entity.type
_entity.pdbx_description
1 polymer ?
#
loop_
_entity_poly.entity_id
_entity_poly.type
_entity_poly.pdbx_seq_one_letter_code
_entity_poly.pdbx_strand_id
1 'polypeptide(L)'
;MTEQPDVSRRRIVQLFAGLPLLPLAGGSAAAALLSACGGGNDSAAPATRLMAVTFTGMAAPTLADPAKMATTTVGSGMNATYSDGKTQPYALAYQTFFITGAQVPNGSGGTTLSGGYYDINNRPIMDNSGSSPRQFFSDCPDGTSLLKLDAPTVAGVKGNTVFAVVQFEYTSANLKGDSMYGMLPSPIAVLTLDQDKTTGALTLVKYHNVDTSAANGLWITCGASRSPWNTHLSSEEYEPDATAIATDSQFAGFSRSLYGDATRANPYHYGHMPEITVNPDGTGSCKKHYCMGRISHELVQVMPDERTALMGDDATNGGLFMFIADKARDLSSGTLYVARWQQTSVANGGAATLQWIKLGQASSAEIKALADTLKAADILDVRTTDPADASFTRIPFSGRSNWIRIKPGMEKAAAFLETHRYAALAGGSMGFTKMEGTTVNTRDKIAYTAISAIGSAMTNGSGGIAIKGPSAGAVYALNLKDGQKDTGGAAIDSAWVPVDMAAVPALLSEDLATPDALGNTANADKVANPDNIKFSEKLRTLFIGEDSGTHVNNFLWGYNVDTKVLTRLLSTPSGAESTGLHAVDDMNGFAYVMSNFQHAGDWSSTLHAKVRTTLDPLIRANYRDRYGAAVGYLTGFPLLG
;
A
#
# COMPACT_ATOMS: atom_id res chain seq x y z
N MET A 1 -25.73 -9.23 -49.70
CA MET A 1 -26.18 -10.37 -48.88
C MET A 1 -25.01 -11.33 -48.78
N THR A 2 -24.23 -11.23 -47.76
CA THR A 2 -23.31 -12.26 -47.28
C THR A 2 -23.17 -12.00 -45.77
N GLU A 3 -23.71 -12.91 -45.02
CA GLU A 3 -23.69 -12.91 -43.56
C GLU A 3 -22.24 -13.10 -43.04
N GLN A 4 -21.84 -12.27 -42.10
CA GLN A 4 -20.66 -12.56 -41.27
C GLN A 4 -21.11 -13.40 -40.08
N PRO A 5 -20.37 -14.45 -39.69
CA PRO A 5 -20.74 -15.30 -38.57
C PRO A 5 -20.36 -14.64 -37.25
N ASP A 6 -21.35 -14.65 -36.37
CA ASP A 6 -21.29 -14.31 -34.94
C ASP A 6 -20.24 -15.20 -34.21
N VAL A 7 -19.17 -14.59 -33.74
CA VAL A 7 -18.16 -15.25 -32.90
C VAL A 7 -18.63 -15.17 -31.45
N SER A 8 -19.51 -16.12 -31.13
CA SER A 8 -20.15 -16.25 -29.82
C SER A 8 -19.15 -16.56 -28.69
N ARG A 9 -19.54 -16.10 -27.51
CA ARG A 9 -18.94 -16.23 -26.14
C ARG A 9 -18.49 -17.66 -25.74
N ARG A 10 -18.60 -18.64 -26.58
CA ARG A 10 -18.23 -20.05 -26.30
C ARG A 10 -16.74 -20.40 -26.46
N ARG A 11 -15.92 -19.52 -27.07
CA ARG A 11 -14.49 -19.80 -27.26
C ARG A 11 -13.61 -19.45 -26.07
N ILE A 12 -14.06 -18.61 -25.14
CA ILE A 12 -13.27 -18.24 -23.95
C ILE A 12 -13.28 -19.34 -22.89
N VAL A 13 -14.34 -20.15 -22.84
CA VAL A 13 -14.45 -21.29 -21.89
C VAL A 13 -13.65 -22.51 -22.33
N GLN A 14 -13.32 -22.65 -23.63
CA GLN A 14 -12.56 -23.79 -24.13
C GLN A 14 -11.04 -23.66 -24.05
N LEU A 15 -10.49 -22.47 -23.73
CA LEU A 15 -9.05 -22.28 -23.55
C LEU A 15 -8.54 -22.76 -22.19
N PHE A 16 -9.42 -23.03 -21.24
CA PHE A 16 -9.08 -23.60 -19.92
C PHE A 16 -9.38 -25.08 -19.76
N ALA A 17 -9.89 -25.75 -20.80
CA ALA A 17 -10.30 -27.16 -20.74
C ALA A 17 -9.43 -28.12 -21.57
N GLY A 18 -8.20 -27.75 -21.90
CA GLY A 18 -7.37 -28.52 -22.82
C GLY A 18 -5.91 -28.69 -22.42
N LEU A 19 -5.64 -29.24 -21.22
CA LEU A 19 -4.36 -29.88 -20.94
C LEU A 19 -4.63 -31.32 -20.50
N PRO A 20 -3.98 -32.34 -21.13
CA PRO A 20 -4.20 -33.73 -20.78
C PRO A 20 -3.58 -34.05 -19.43
N LEU A 21 -4.42 -34.52 -18.50
CA LEU A 21 -3.98 -35.19 -17.29
C LEU A 21 -3.28 -36.50 -17.67
N LEU A 22 -1.98 -36.56 -17.50
CA LEU A 22 -1.24 -37.79 -17.45
C LEU A 22 -1.50 -38.46 -16.09
N PRO A 23 -1.88 -39.74 -16.05
CA PRO A 23 -2.08 -40.43 -14.79
C PRO A 23 -0.72 -40.80 -14.17
N LEU A 24 -0.40 -40.22 -13.04
CA LEU A 24 0.61 -40.75 -12.14
C LEU A 24 -0.03 -41.87 -11.32
N ALA A 25 0.30 -43.09 -11.66
CA ALA A 25 -0.05 -44.25 -10.90
C ALA A 25 0.76 -44.37 -9.60
N GLY A 26 0.07 -44.74 -8.55
CA GLY A 26 0.67 -45.47 -7.45
C GLY A 26 0.70 -44.76 -6.09
N GLY A 27 -0.11 -45.28 -5.16
CA GLY A 27 0.15 -45.15 -3.74
C GLY A 27 -1.07 -44.85 -2.88
N SER A 28 -1.90 -45.87 -2.72
CA SER A 28 -2.98 -45.99 -1.71
C SER A 28 -2.55 -45.58 -0.30
N ALA A 29 -3.25 -44.59 0.26
CA ALA A 29 -3.40 -44.40 1.72
C ALA A 29 -4.74 -43.73 2.03
N ALA A 30 -5.82 -44.39 1.68
CA ALA A 30 -7.16 -44.10 2.18
C ALA A 30 -7.72 -45.42 2.74
N ALA A 31 -7.44 -45.69 4.01
CA ALA A 31 -8.20 -46.61 4.85
C ALA A 31 -7.57 -46.69 6.23
N ALA A 32 -8.03 -45.91 7.18
CA ALA A 32 -7.98 -46.24 8.60
C ALA A 32 -8.84 -45.28 9.43
N LEU A 33 -10.13 -45.34 9.24
CA LEU A 33 -11.09 -44.89 10.25
C LEU A 33 -12.17 -45.94 10.33
N LEU A 34 -11.93 -46.95 11.17
CA LEU A 34 -12.96 -47.71 11.89
C LEU A 34 -12.29 -48.75 12.79
N SER A 35 -12.69 -48.67 14.04
CA SER A 35 -12.47 -49.63 15.14
C SER A 35 -11.25 -49.33 16.03
N ALA A 36 -11.57 -48.86 17.20
CA ALA A 36 -11.21 -49.59 18.42
C ALA A 36 -11.76 -48.89 19.66
N CYS A 37 -12.68 -49.51 20.33
CA CYS A 37 -12.79 -49.44 21.79
C CYS A 37 -11.61 -50.22 22.38
N GLY A 38 -10.75 -49.55 23.14
CA GLY A 38 -9.63 -50.16 23.84
C GLY A 38 -8.76 -49.11 24.49
N GLY A 39 -8.80 -48.95 25.81
CA GLY A 39 -8.03 -47.97 26.58
C GLY A 39 -6.52 -48.17 26.37
N GLY A 40 -5.88 -47.13 25.94
CA GLY A 40 -4.44 -46.97 25.88
C GLY A 40 -4.16 -45.47 25.78
N ASN A 41 -3.23 -44.98 26.55
CA ASN A 41 -2.69 -43.62 26.49
C ASN A 41 -2.09 -43.38 25.11
N ASP A 42 -2.90 -43.06 24.09
CA ASP A 42 -2.42 -42.54 22.83
C ASP A 42 -2.09 -41.08 23.01
N SER A 43 -0.82 -40.79 23.30
CA SER A 43 -0.26 -39.47 23.01
C SER A 43 -0.41 -39.25 21.50
N ALA A 44 -1.35 -38.39 21.12
CA ALA A 44 -1.46 -37.95 19.73
C ALA A 44 -0.05 -37.49 19.26
N ALA A 45 0.41 -38.03 18.13
CA ALA A 45 1.66 -37.57 17.55
C ALA A 45 1.62 -36.05 17.43
N PRO A 46 2.69 -35.33 17.86
CA PRO A 46 2.70 -33.87 17.79
C PRO A 46 2.41 -33.44 16.36
N ALA A 47 1.46 -32.54 16.20
CA ALA A 47 1.13 -31.98 14.89
C ALA A 47 2.40 -31.42 14.23
N THR A 48 2.66 -31.80 12.98
CA THR A 48 3.78 -31.28 12.21
C THR A 48 3.60 -29.76 12.05
N ARG A 49 4.60 -28.98 12.45
CA ARG A 49 4.58 -27.52 12.34
C ARG A 49 5.63 -27.04 11.35
N LEU A 50 5.38 -25.91 10.73
CA LEU A 50 6.30 -25.22 9.84
C LEU A 50 7.55 -24.78 10.62
N MET A 51 8.74 -25.11 10.10
CA MET A 51 10.04 -24.75 10.70
C MET A 51 10.80 -23.73 9.88
N ALA A 52 10.76 -23.83 8.55
CA ALA A 52 11.44 -22.93 7.64
C ALA A 52 10.76 -22.87 6.27
N VAL A 53 10.94 -21.75 5.59
CA VAL A 53 10.48 -21.54 4.22
C VAL A 53 11.63 -21.03 3.37
N THR A 54 11.72 -21.55 2.14
CA THR A 54 12.57 -20.97 1.09
C THR A 54 11.73 -20.82 -0.18
N PHE A 55 12.00 -19.77 -0.95
CA PHE A 55 11.31 -19.58 -2.22
C PHE A 55 12.19 -19.99 -3.40
N THR A 56 11.56 -20.54 -4.44
CA THR A 56 12.16 -20.69 -5.77
C THR A 56 11.68 -19.52 -6.63
N GLY A 57 12.61 -18.73 -7.11
CA GLY A 57 12.31 -17.52 -7.86
C GLY A 57 11.93 -17.79 -9.31
N MET A 58 11.29 -16.80 -9.93
CA MET A 58 11.03 -16.74 -11.36
C MET A 58 12.04 -15.82 -12.06
N ALA A 59 12.36 -16.12 -13.32
CA ALA A 59 13.06 -15.18 -14.18
C ALA A 59 12.19 -13.96 -14.51
N ALA A 60 12.79 -12.79 -14.70
CA ALA A 60 12.07 -11.64 -15.25
C ALA A 60 11.53 -11.98 -16.65
N PRO A 61 10.28 -11.61 -16.98
CA PRO A 61 9.73 -11.84 -18.30
C PRO A 61 10.47 -10.99 -19.35
N THR A 62 10.49 -11.47 -20.58
CA THR A 62 11.19 -10.81 -21.70
C THR A 62 10.33 -10.79 -22.98
N LEU A 63 10.76 -10.05 -24.00
CA LEU A 63 10.10 -10.04 -25.31
C LEU A 63 10.13 -11.39 -26.06
N ALA A 64 10.83 -12.40 -25.55
CA ALA A 64 10.70 -13.77 -26.06
C ALA A 64 9.30 -14.37 -25.77
N ASP A 65 8.62 -13.88 -24.74
CA ASP A 65 7.23 -14.21 -24.41
C ASP A 65 6.48 -12.91 -24.00
N PRO A 66 6.04 -12.09 -24.99
CA PRO A 66 5.40 -10.81 -24.69
C PRO A 66 4.11 -10.93 -23.86
N ALA A 67 3.41 -12.06 -23.95
CA ALA A 67 2.20 -12.28 -23.18
C ALA A 67 2.49 -12.26 -21.67
N LYS A 68 3.62 -12.80 -21.23
CA LYS A 68 4.05 -12.76 -19.83
C LYS A 68 4.44 -11.37 -19.36
N MET A 69 4.95 -10.52 -20.26
CA MET A 69 5.20 -9.12 -19.93
C MET A 69 3.92 -8.28 -19.84
N ALA A 70 2.85 -8.72 -20.53
CA ALA A 70 1.58 -8.00 -20.62
C ALA A 70 0.51 -8.50 -19.65
N THR A 71 0.85 -9.39 -18.71
CA THR A 71 -0.07 -9.94 -17.70
C THR A 71 0.63 -10.10 -16.35
N THR A 72 -0.15 -10.20 -15.27
CA THR A 72 0.40 -10.70 -14.00
C THR A 72 0.88 -12.13 -14.19
N THR A 73 2.17 -12.34 -13.95
CA THR A 73 2.83 -13.63 -14.17
C THR A 73 3.48 -14.13 -12.88
N VAL A 74 3.19 -15.38 -12.51
CA VAL A 74 3.82 -16.11 -11.40
C VAL A 74 4.49 -17.35 -11.95
N GLY A 75 5.79 -17.48 -11.70
CA GLY A 75 6.58 -18.67 -12.07
C GLY A 75 7.41 -19.16 -10.90
N SER A 76 7.08 -18.71 -9.71
CA SER A 76 7.76 -18.99 -8.46
C SER A 76 7.13 -20.16 -7.71
N GLY A 77 7.86 -20.66 -6.70
CA GLY A 77 7.40 -21.69 -5.80
C GLY A 77 7.94 -21.49 -4.39
N MET A 78 7.42 -22.26 -3.46
CA MET A 78 7.85 -22.26 -2.07
C MET A 78 8.17 -23.69 -1.62
N ASN A 79 9.24 -23.87 -0.88
CA ASN A 79 9.57 -25.11 -0.17
C ASN A 79 9.36 -24.87 1.32
N ALA A 80 8.47 -25.65 1.93
CA ALA A 80 8.20 -25.62 3.36
C ALA A 80 8.87 -26.82 4.05
N THR A 81 9.70 -26.57 5.03
CA THR A 81 10.32 -27.61 5.87
C THR A 81 9.58 -27.70 7.20
N TYR A 82 9.18 -28.90 7.58
CA TYR A 82 8.37 -29.20 8.74
C TYR A 82 9.17 -29.82 9.88
N SER A 83 8.57 -29.87 11.09
CA SER A 83 9.22 -30.41 12.30
C SER A 83 9.58 -31.89 12.25
N ASP A 84 9.03 -32.65 11.29
CA ASP A 84 9.40 -34.04 11.01
C ASP A 84 10.61 -34.14 10.06
N GLY A 85 11.22 -33.01 9.68
CA GLY A 85 12.35 -32.93 8.79
C GLY A 85 12.02 -33.03 7.30
N LYS A 86 10.75 -33.20 6.94
CA LYS A 86 10.35 -33.25 5.52
C LYS A 86 10.23 -31.87 4.93
N THR A 87 10.64 -31.75 3.67
CA THR A 87 10.44 -30.55 2.85
C THR A 87 9.44 -30.85 1.75
N GLN A 88 8.42 -29.98 1.63
CA GLN A 88 7.37 -30.09 0.63
C GLN A 88 7.38 -28.87 -0.28
N PRO A 89 7.41 -29.07 -1.62
CA PRO A 89 7.29 -27.98 -2.59
C PRO A 89 5.83 -27.59 -2.81
N TYR A 90 5.62 -26.27 -3.00
CA TYR A 90 4.34 -25.67 -3.36
C TYR A 90 4.55 -24.74 -4.56
N ALA A 91 3.77 -24.94 -5.62
CA ALA A 91 3.74 -24.02 -6.74
C ALA A 91 2.87 -22.81 -6.37
N LEU A 92 3.39 -21.61 -6.56
CA LEU A 92 2.61 -20.39 -6.39
C LEU A 92 1.86 -20.07 -7.69
N ALA A 93 0.71 -19.41 -7.55
CA ALA A 93 -0.09 -18.92 -8.67
C ALA A 93 -0.76 -17.60 -8.28
N TYR A 94 -1.46 -16.96 -9.21
CA TYR A 94 -2.20 -15.72 -8.95
C TYR A 94 -3.69 -15.93 -9.25
N GLN A 95 -4.54 -15.45 -8.34
CA GLN A 95 -6.00 -15.47 -8.52
C GLN A 95 -6.55 -14.06 -8.45
N THR A 96 -7.30 -13.67 -9.48
CA THR A 96 -7.96 -12.37 -9.58
C THR A 96 -9.38 -12.47 -9.06
N PHE A 97 -9.82 -11.53 -8.20
CA PHE A 97 -11.22 -11.37 -7.83
C PHE A 97 -12.00 -10.70 -8.96
N PHE A 98 -11.46 -9.61 -9.49
CA PHE A 98 -12.01 -8.86 -10.63
C PHE A 98 -10.93 -7.98 -11.27
N ILE A 99 -11.21 -7.55 -12.50
CA ILE A 99 -10.59 -6.40 -13.14
C ILE A 99 -11.51 -5.21 -12.91
N THR A 100 -11.00 -4.08 -12.43
CA THR A 100 -11.78 -2.87 -12.15
C THR A 100 -12.62 -2.45 -13.37
N GLY A 101 -13.75 -1.81 -13.15
CA GLY A 101 -14.76 -1.57 -14.19
C GLY A 101 -15.61 -2.80 -14.53
N ALA A 102 -15.47 -3.93 -13.83
CA ALA A 102 -16.37 -5.06 -13.95
C ALA A 102 -17.66 -4.84 -13.17
N GLN A 103 -18.78 -5.40 -13.66
CA GLN A 103 -19.98 -5.54 -12.88
C GLN A 103 -19.81 -6.73 -11.93
N VAL A 104 -19.80 -6.48 -10.63
CA VAL A 104 -19.56 -7.46 -9.57
C VAL A 104 -20.78 -7.61 -8.67
N PRO A 105 -20.99 -8.75 -7.98
CA PRO A 105 -22.15 -8.95 -7.11
C PRO A 105 -22.25 -7.88 -6.01
N ASN A 106 -23.45 -7.32 -5.80
CA ASN A 106 -23.71 -6.35 -4.73
C ASN A 106 -24.35 -6.98 -3.46
N GLY A 107 -24.53 -8.31 -3.46
CA GLY A 107 -25.13 -9.06 -2.34
C GLY A 107 -26.66 -8.99 -2.25
N SER A 108 -27.36 -8.25 -3.13
CA SER A 108 -28.82 -8.14 -3.16
C SER A 108 -29.44 -8.74 -4.43
N GLY A 109 -28.69 -9.59 -5.13
CA GLY A 109 -29.12 -10.22 -6.39
C GLY A 109 -28.84 -9.38 -7.64
N GLY A 110 -28.26 -8.18 -7.48
CA GLY A 110 -27.82 -7.30 -8.57
C GLY A 110 -26.30 -7.19 -8.63
N THR A 111 -25.83 -6.20 -9.40
CA THR A 111 -24.41 -5.89 -9.55
C THR A 111 -24.12 -4.43 -9.26
N THR A 112 -22.84 -4.11 -9.05
CA THR A 112 -22.30 -2.75 -8.95
C THR A 112 -20.98 -2.67 -9.71
N LEU A 113 -20.56 -1.45 -10.06
CA LEU A 113 -19.30 -1.23 -10.77
C LEU A 113 -18.12 -1.27 -9.80
N SER A 114 -17.18 -2.19 -10.00
CA SER A 114 -15.98 -2.28 -9.18
C SER A 114 -15.05 -1.08 -9.43
N GLY A 115 -14.57 -0.44 -8.34
CA GLY A 115 -13.76 0.77 -8.39
C GLY A 115 -14.51 2.03 -8.84
N GLY A 116 -15.87 2.00 -8.82
CA GLY A 116 -16.71 3.13 -9.25
C GLY A 116 -16.58 4.34 -8.33
N TYR A 117 -16.62 5.56 -8.91
CA TYR A 117 -16.54 6.83 -8.18
C TYR A 117 -17.92 7.38 -7.84
N TYR A 118 -18.04 8.01 -6.67
CA TYR A 118 -19.29 8.56 -6.15
C TYR A 118 -19.06 9.97 -5.55
N ASP A 119 -20.06 10.85 -5.73
CA ASP A 119 -20.04 12.20 -5.14
C ASP A 119 -20.37 12.17 -3.64
N ILE A 120 -20.40 13.34 -3.00
CA ILE A 120 -20.69 13.49 -1.57
C ILE A 120 -22.10 13.03 -1.18
N ASN A 121 -22.99 12.83 -2.14
CA ASN A 121 -24.36 12.32 -1.95
C ASN A 121 -24.50 10.86 -2.39
N ASN A 122 -23.37 10.14 -2.54
CA ASN A 122 -23.30 8.76 -3.02
C ASN A 122 -23.94 8.55 -4.42
N ARG A 123 -23.90 9.57 -5.30
CA ARG A 123 -24.31 9.42 -6.69
C ARG A 123 -23.11 9.14 -7.57
N PRO A 124 -23.26 8.25 -8.59
CA PRO A 124 -22.20 7.97 -9.53
C PRO A 124 -21.64 9.22 -10.21
N ILE A 125 -20.32 9.38 -10.22
CA ILE A 125 -19.65 10.44 -10.97
C ILE A 125 -19.43 9.96 -12.41
N MET A 126 -19.94 10.72 -13.39
CA MET A 126 -19.97 10.32 -14.78
C MET A 126 -18.83 10.94 -15.59
N ASP A 127 -18.13 10.12 -16.35
CA ASP A 127 -17.24 10.57 -17.42
C ASP A 127 -18.08 10.87 -18.68
N ASN A 128 -18.27 12.15 -18.94
CA ASN A 128 -18.99 12.65 -20.10
C ASN A 128 -18.04 13.14 -21.21
N SER A 129 -16.75 12.85 -21.11
CA SER A 129 -15.74 13.36 -22.06
C SER A 129 -15.77 12.61 -23.40
N GLY A 130 -16.19 11.35 -23.41
CA GLY A 130 -16.29 10.54 -24.62
C GLY A 130 -17.65 10.59 -25.31
N SER A 131 -17.78 9.88 -26.44
CA SER A 131 -19.05 9.77 -27.20
C SER A 131 -20.13 8.96 -26.48
N SER A 132 -19.76 8.09 -25.56
CA SER A 132 -20.65 7.26 -24.76
C SER A 132 -20.34 7.46 -23.27
N PRO A 133 -21.13 8.26 -22.55
CA PRO A 133 -20.92 8.50 -21.13
C PRO A 133 -20.88 7.20 -20.34
N ARG A 134 -19.98 7.12 -19.34
CA ARG A 134 -19.91 6.01 -18.40
C ARG A 134 -19.64 6.53 -16.99
N GLN A 135 -19.93 5.75 -15.96
CA GLN A 135 -19.43 6.05 -14.62
C GLN A 135 -17.90 5.94 -14.62
N PHE A 136 -17.20 6.88 -13.98
CA PHE A 136 -15.78 6.73 -13.71
C PHE A 136 -15.53 5.50 -12.83
N PHE A 137 -14.48 4.79 -13.11
CA PHE A 137 -13.93 3.74 -12.27
C PHE A 137 -12.40 3.80 -12.29
N SER A 138 -11.78 3.37 -11.22
CA SER A 138 -10.34 3.43 -11.03
C SER A 138 -9.63 2.32 -11.81
N ASP A 139 -8.50 2.64 -12.37
CA ASP A 139 -7.47 1.71 -12.85
C ASP A 139 -6.30 1.56 -11.84
N CYS A 140 -6.45 2.15 -10.64
CA CYS A 140 -5.42 2.19 -9.61
C CYS A 140 -5.93 1.60 -8.26
N PRO A 141 -6.23 0.27 -8.18
CA PRO A 141 -6.48 -0.37 -6.90
C PRO A 141 -5.19 -0.46 -6.11
N ASP A 142 -5.22 -0.01 -4.87
CA ASP A 142 -4.07 0.03 -3.98
C ASP A 142 -4.34 -0.69 -2.65
N GLY A 143 -4.03 -0.05 -1.53
CA GLY A 143 -4.01 -0.63 -0.21
C GLY A 143 -5.12 -1.64 0.07
N THR A 144 -4.73 -2.82 0.52
CA THR A 144 -5.65 -3.92 0.78
C THR A 144 -5.47 -4.44 2.20
N SER A 145 -6.57 -4.81 2.87
CA SER A 145 -6.55 -5.56 4.13
C SER A 145 -7.48 -6.76 4.04
N LEU A 146 -7.00 -7.93 4.46
CA LEU A 146 -7.80 -9.14 4.62
C LEU A 146 -8.10 -9.36 6.10
N LEU A 147 -9.37 -9.51 6.47
CA LEU A 147 -9.81 -9.62 7.85
C LEU A 147 -11.01 -10.54 8.03
N LYS A 148 -11.29 -10.96 9.26
CA LYS A 148 -12.48 -11.73 9.62
C LYS A 148 -13.17 -11.12 10.84
N LEU A 149 -14.48 -11.31 10.92
CA LEU A 149 -15.30 -10.94 12.07
C LEU A 149 -15.83 -12.20 12.75
N ASP A 150 -16.09 -12.15 14.05
CA ASP A 150 -16.55 -13.30 14.82
C ASP A 150 -17.98 -13.72 14.44
N ALA A 151 -18.85 -12.77 14.07
CA ALA A 151 -20.26 -13.01 13.79
C ALA A 151 -20.71 -12.31 12.48
N PRO A 152 -20.18 -12.71 11.31
CA PRO A 152 -20.61 -12.14 10.04
C PRO A 152 -22.05 -12.58 9.71
N THR A 153 -22.82 -11.69 9.04
CA THR A 153 -24.24 -11.94 8.73
C THR A 153 -24.52 -11.90 7.22
N VAL A 154 -23.49 -11.87 6.36
CA VAL A 154 -23.66 -11.79 4.92
C VAL A 154 -24.23 -13.08 4.36
N ALA A 155 -25.33 -12.97 3.61
CA ALA A 155 -25.94 -14.12 2.92
C ALA A 155 -25.10 -14.57 1.72
N GLY A 156 -25.26 -15.86 1.32
CA GLY A 156 -24.65 -16.43 0.11
C GLY A 156 -23.26 -17.02 0.31
N VAL A 157 -22.63 -16.85 1.46
CA VAL A 157 -21.36 -17.51 1.82
C VAL A 157 -21.64 -18.96 2.20
N LYS A 158 -20.87 -19.90 1.66
CA LYS A 158 -21.01 -21.35 1.89
C LYS A 158 -19.90 -21.90 2.80
N GLY A 159 -18.71 -21.33 2.70
CA GLY A 159 -17.54 -21.69 3.48
C GLY A 159 -17.37 -20.84 4.75
N ASN A 160 -16.20 -20.21 4.90
CA ASN A 160 -15.97 -19.21 5.94
C ASN A 160 -16.13 -17.81 5.35
N THR A 161 -16.76 -16.92 6.08
CA THR A 161 -16.83 -15.51 5.67
C THR A 161 -15.50 -14.83 5.97
N VAL A 162 -14.90 -14.26 4.94
CA VAL A 162 -13.71 -13.41 5.03
C VAL A 162 -14.03 -12.08 4.37
N PHE A 163 -13.45 -11.00 4.86
CA PHE A 163 -13.61 -9.68 4.27
C PHE A 163 -12.27 -9.18 3.74
N ALA A 164 -12.31 -8.49 2.61
CA ALA A 164 -11.20 -7.65 2.18
C ALA A 164 -11.69 -6.21 2.09
N VAL A 165 -10.85 -5.26 2.52
CA VAL A 165 -11.05 -3.84 2.22
C VAL A 165 -10.02 -3.47 1.17
N VAL A 166 -10.47 -2.85 0.08
CA VAL A 166 -9.63 -2.39 -1.02
C VAL A 166 -9.91 -0.93 -1.27
N GLN A 167 -8.88 -0.12 -1.29
CA GLN A 167 -8.96 1.28 -1.69
C GLN A 167 -8.48 1.46 -3.12
N PHE A 168 -8.94 2.54 -3.75
CA PHE A 168 -8.62 2.87 -5.14
C PHE A 168 -8.11 4.29 -5.17
N GLU A 169 -6.88 4.46 -5.50
CA GLU A 169 -6.13 5.69 -5.34
C GLU A 169 -6.66 6.81 -6.23
N TYR A 170 -6.59 6.63 -7.54
CA TYR A 170 -7.10 7.57 -8.54
C TYR A 170 -7.56 6.82 -9.80
N THR A 171 -7.95 7.52 -10.84
CA THR A 171 -8.03 7.03 -12.22
C THR A 171 -7.09 7.84 -13.09
N SER A 172 -6.31 7.16 -13.94
CA SER A 172 -5.27 7.80 -14.75
C SER A 172 -5.84 8.80 -15.74
N ALA A 173 -6.95 8.46 -16.43
CA ALA A 173 -7.47 9.28 -17.50
C ALA A 173 -8.98 9.17 -17.67
N ASN A 174 -9.59 10.22 -18.27
CA ASN A 174 -10.94 10.19 -18.80
C ASN A 174 -10.98 9.51 -20.20
N LEU A 175 -12.19 9.39 -20.78
CA LEU A 175 -12.39 8.77 -22.11
C LEU A 175 -11.69 9.50 -23.28
N LYS A 176 -11.28 10.76 -23.08
CA LYS A 176 -10.47 11.51 -24.06
C LYS A 176 -8.97 11.32 -23.86
N GLY A 177 -8.54 10.71 -22.76
CA GLY A 177 -7.15 10.58 -22.39
C GLY A 177 -6.57 11.78 -21.63
N ASP A 178 -7.41 12.72 -21.17
CA ASP A 178 -6.95 13.78 -20.26
C ASP A 178 -6.69 13.19 -18.87
N SER A 179 -5.63 13.64 -18.21
CA SER A 179 -5.28 13.19 -16.86
C SER A 179 -6.40 13.51 -15.85
N MET A 180 -6.72 12.51 -15.04
CA MET A 180 -7.69 12.64 -13.94
C MET A 180 -7.04 12.47 -12.57
N TYR A 181 -5.70 12.41 -12.51
CA TYR A 181 -4.95 12.22 -11.28
C TYR A 181 -5.37 13.22 -10.19
N GLY A 182 -5.82 12.70 -9.05
CA GLY A 182 -6.28 13.49 -7.89
C GLY A 182 -7.48 14.40 -8.14
N MET A 183 -8.22 14.23 -9.26
CA MET A 183 -9.41 15.06 -9.56
C MET A 183 -10.74 14.43 -9.14
N LEU A 184 -10.72 13.21 -8.61
CA LEU A 184 -11.89 12.46 -8.15
C LEU A 184 -11.70 12.01 -6.71
N PRO A 185 -12.77 11.91 -5.89
CA PRO A 185 -12.66 11.38 -4.53
C PRO A 185 -12.38 9.86 -4.57
N SER A 186 -11.31 9.44 -3.92
CA SER A 186 -10.87 8.03 -3.90
C SER A 186 -11.92 7.12 -3.28
N PRO A 187 -12.39 6.06 -3.98
CA PRO A 187 -13.33 5.11 -3.40
C PRO A 187 -12.63 4.06 -2.55
N ILE A 188 -13.35 3.53 -1.57
CA ILE A 188 -12.96 2.35 -0.79
C ILE A 188 -14.11 1.36 -0.81
N ALA A 189 -13.79 0.06 -0.94
CA ALA A 189 -14.80 -0.99 -0.96
C ALA A 189 -14.52 -2.08 0.07
N VAL A 190 -15.60 -2.63 0.64
CA VAL A 190 -15.59 -3.87 1.40
C VAL A 190 -16.01 -5.00 0.48
N LEU A 191 -15.15 -6.00 0.34
CA LEU A 191 -15.43 -7.24 -0.35
C LEU A 191 -15.81 -8.30 0.68
N THR A 192 -16.95 -8.98 0.51
CA THR A 192 -17.24 -10.22 1.22
C THR A 192 -16.81 -11.39 0.36
N LEU A 193 -15.97 -12.24 0.91
CA LEU A 193 -15.37 -13.39 0.25
C LEU A 193 -15.86 -14.68 0.90
N ASP A 194 -16.22 -15.66 0.07
CA ASP A 194 -16.46 -17.03 0.48
C ASP A 194 -15.15 -17.80 0.45
N GLN A 195 -14.62 -18.17 1.61
CA GLN A 195 -13.42 -18.99 1.72
C GLN A 195 -13.80 -20.47 1.72
N ASP A 196 -13.36 -21.21 0.71
CA ASP A 196 -13.48 -22.67 0.70
C ASP A 196 -12.72 -23.28 1.89
N LYS A 197 -13.43 -24.10 2.67
CA LYS A 197 -12.88 -24.67 3.93
C LYS A 197 -11.77 -25.70 3.72
N THR A 198 -11.68 -26.26 2.52
CA THR A 198 -10.72 -27.31 2.18
C THR A 198 -9.48 -26.76 1.51
N THR A 199 -9.67 -25.82 0.59
CA THR A 199 -8.59 -25.29 -0.27
C THR A 199 -8.12 -23.91 0.13
N GLY A 200 -8.93 -23.17 0.91
CA GLY A 200 -8.68 -21.76 1.23
C GLY A 200 -8.97 -20.81 0.06
N ALA A 201 -9.44 -21.28 -1.08
CA ALA A 201 -9.75 -20.43 -2.22
C ALA A 201 -10.82 -19.39 -1.87
N LEU A 202 -10.60 -18.14 -2.27
CA LEU A 202 -11.47 -17.00 -1.97
C LEU A 202 -12.31 -16.66 -3.20
N THR A 203 -13.63 -16.55 -3.03
CA THR A 203 -14.57 -16.18 -4.09
C THR A 203 -15.37 -14.96 -3.68
N LEU A 204 -15.47 -13.94 -4.54
CA LEU A 204 -16.22 -12.72 -4.28
C LEU A 204 -17.74 -13.01 -4.27
N VAL A 205 -18.39 -12.68 -3.14
CA VAL A 205 -19.84 -12.83 -2.92
C VAL A 205 -20.57 -11.48 -2.93
N LYS A 206 -19.95 -10.46 -2.33
CA LYS A 206 -20.52 -9.10 -2.24
C LYS A 206 -19.43 -8.07 -2.36
N TYR A 207 -19.68 -7.04 -3.14
CA TYR A 207 -18.91 -5.80 -3.21
C TYR A 207 -19.76 -4.66 -2.65
N HIS A 208 -19.24 -3.91 -1.71
CA HIS A 208 -19.91 -2.75 -1.10
C HIS A 208 -18.99 -1.54 -1.14
N ASN A 209 -19.41 -0.48 -1.84
CA ASN A 209 -18.70 0.79 -1.81
C ASN A 209 -18.99 1.51 -0.47
N VAL A 210 -17.94 1.88 0.26
CA VAL A 210 -18.07 2.54 1.56
C VAL A 210 -18.50 3.99 1.36
N ASP A 211 -19.50 4.44 2.11
CA ASP A 211 -19.87 5.84 2.18
C ASP A 211 -18.81 6.65 2.93
N THR A 212 -18.12 7.53 2.22
CA THR A 212 -17.08 8.40 2.77
C THR A 212 -17.56 9.84 3.01
N SER A 213 -18.83 10.12 2.88
CA SER A 213 -19.41 11.48 2.99
C SER A 213 -19.17 12.11 4.36
N ALA A 214 -19.29 11.32 5.45
CA ALA A 214 -19.00 11.77 6.81
C ALA A 214 -17.51 12.15 7.04
N ALA A 215 -16.61 11.65 6.19
CA ALA A 215 -15.20 11.99 6.17
C ALA A 215 -14.84 13.07 5.12
N ASN A 216 -15.84 13.77 4.55
CA ASN A 216 -15.70 14.74 3.46
C ASN A 216 -15.12 14.17 2.16
N GLY A 217 -15.35 12.87 1.86
CA GLY A 217 -14.65 12.16 0.80
C GLY A 217 -13.19 11.86 1.15
N LEU A 218 -12.49 11.14 0.27
CA LEU A 218 -11.09 10.78 0.46
C LEU A 218 -10.24 11.31 -0.71
N TRP A 219 -8.99 11.66 -0.40
CA TRP A 219 -8.03 12.25 -1.32
C TRP A 219 -6.87 11.27 -1.55
N ILE A 220 -6.65 10.83 -2.79
CA ILE A 220 -5.50 10.00 -3.23
C ILE A 220 -5.09 8.98 -2.14
N THR A 221 -5.89 7.91 -1.98
CA THR A 221 -5.63 6.88 -0.96
C THR A 221 -4.67 5.83 -1.50
N CYS A 222 -3.46 5.76 -0.98
CA CYS A 222 -2.38 4.91 -1.44
C CYS A 222 -2.23 3.63 -0.59
N GLY A 223 -1.14 3.44 0.14
CA GLY A 223 -0.88 2.25 0.93
C GLY A 223 -1.84 2.04 2.11
N ALA A 224 -2.00 0.80 2.56
CA ALA A 224 -2.83 0.48 3.71
C ALA A 224 -2.28 -0.66 4.56
N SER A 225 -2.70 -0.70 5.81
CA SER A 225 -2.44 -1.82 6.72
C SER A 225 -3.70 -2.24 7.46
N ARG A 226 -3.66 -3.45 8.04
CA ARG A 226 -4.65 -3.89 9.01
C ARG A 226 -4.18 -3.53 10.42
N SER A 227 -5.04 -2.86 11.20
CA SER A 227 -4.77 -2.61 12.61
C SER A 227 -4.75 -3.91 13.42
N PRO A 228 -4.08 -3.96 14.59
CA PRO A 228 -4.17 -5.10 15.51
C PRO A 228 -5.60 -5.39 16.00
N TRP A 229 -6.49 -4.38 15.99
CA TRP A 229 -7.92 -4.52 16.34
C TRP A 229 -8.84 -4.71 15.14
N ASN A 230 -8.26 -5.13 14.01
CA ASN A 230 -9.00 -5.66 12.86
C ASN A 230 -9.83 -4.62 12.07
N THR A 231 -9.33 -3.40 11.97
CA THR A 231 -9.79 -2.36 11.03
C THR A 231 -8.78 -2.17 9.91
N HIS A 232 -9.21 -1.55 8.80
CA HIS A 232 -8.32 -1.15 7.72
C HIS A 232 -7.86 0.29 7.97
N LEU A 233 -6.57 0.50 8.06
CA LEU A 233 -5.93 1.79 8.15
C LEU A 233 -5.48 2.19 6.75
N SER A 234 -6.17 3.17 6.19
CA SER A 234 -5.92 3.76 4.88
C SER A 234 -4.92 4.92 5.01
N SER A 235 -4.68 5.62 3.93
CA SER A 235 -3.77 6.77 3.86
C SER A 235 -4.35 7.83 2.92
N GLU A 236 -3.99 9.08 3.10
CA GLU A 236 -4.18 10.15 2.12
C GLU A 236 -2.82 10.77 1.85
N GLU A 237 -2.33 10.67 0.61
CA GLU A 237 -1.03 11.20 0.24
C GLU A 237 -1.09 12.52 -0.53
N TYR A 238 0.06 13.16 -0.74
CA TYR A 238 0.19 14.44 -1.47
C TYR A 238 -0.84 15.47 -1.04
N GLU A 239 -0.92 15.72 0.26
CA GLU A 239 -1.91 16.62 0.84
C GLU A 239 -1.90 17.98 0.13
N PRO A 240 -3.09 18.57 -0.20
CA PRO A 240 -3.16 19.85 -0.91
C PRO A 240 -2.47 20.97 -0.12
N ASP A 241 -1.55 21.73 -0.73
CA ASP A 241 -0.89 22.86 -0.05
C ASP A 241 -1.90 23.97 0.25
N ALA A 242 -2.34 24.05 1.49
CA ALA A 242 -3.33 25.04 1.92
C ALA A 242 -2.87 26.49 1.70
N THR A 243 -1.54 26.74 1.63
CA THR A 243 -0.99 28.08 1.37
C THR A 243 -1.07 28.49 -0.11
N ALA A 244 -1.23 27.53 -1.01
CA ALA A 244 -1.30 27.72 -2.46
C ALA A 244 -2.66 27.33 -3.08
N ILE A 245 -3.63 26.96 -2.27
CA ILE A 245 -4.88 26.30 -2.67
C ILE A 245 -5.70 27.08 -3.69
N ALA A 246 -5.64 28.41 -3.66
CA ALA A 246 -6.41 29.27 -4.56
C ALA A 246 -6.03 29.11 -6.05
N THR A 247 -4.84 28.55 -6.34
CA THR A 247 -4.33 28.31 -7.68
C THR A 247 -4.17 26.83 -8.02
N ASP A 248 -4.59 25.94 -7.12
CA ASP A 248 -4.50 24.50 -7.32
C ASP A 248 -5.67 24.00 -8.17
N SER A 249 -5.41 23.76 -9.46
CA SER A 249 -6.42 23.27 -10.42
C SER A 249 -6.83 21.81 -10.17
N GLN A 250 -5.92 20.98 -9.61
CA GLN A 250 -6.19 19.60 -9.26
C GLN A 250 -7.21 19.54 -8.12
N PHE A 251 -6.95 20.29 -7.03
CA PHE A 251 -7.87 20.37 -5.91
C PHE A 251 -9.22 21.01 -6.28
N ALA A 252 -9.22 22.02 -7.15
CA ALA A 252 -10.47 22.59 -7.70
C ALA A 252 -11.26 21.56 -8.53
N GLY A 253 -10.57 20.66 -9.27
CA GLY A 253 -11.16 19.54 -9.99
C GLY A 253 -11.80 18.52 -9.04
N PHE A 254 -11.08 18.13 -8.00
CA PHE A 254 -11.55 17.27 -6.92
C PHE A 254 -12.80 17.85 -6.25
N SER A 255 -12.74 19.11 -5.82
CA SER A 255 -13.87 19.80 -5.18
C SER A 255 -15.10 19.81 -6.07
N ARG A 256 -14.93 20.06 -7.37
CA ARG A 256 -16.04 20.04 -8.34
C ARG A 256 -16.63 18.64 -8.48
N SER A 257 -15.78 17.61 -8.54
CA SER A 257 -16.24 16.22 -8.68
C SER A 257 -16.98 15.73 -7.44
N LEU A 258 -16.49 16.08 -6.24
CA LEU A 258 -17.10 15.66 -4.98
C LEU A 258 -18.36 16.45 -4.64
N TYR A 259 -18.34 17.79 -4.79
CA TYR A 259 -19.38 18.69 -4.30
C TYR A 259 -20.22 19.37 -5.39
N GLY A 260 -19.84 19.25 -6.66
CA GLY A 260 -20.40 20.05 -7.76
C GLY A 260 -19.93 21.51 -7.78
N ASP A 261 -18.99 21.89 -6.90
CA ASP A 261 -18.46 23.25 -6.72
C ASP A 261 -16.94 23.20 -6.55
N ALA A 262 -16.19 23.92 -7.39
CA ALA A 262 -14.73 23.91 -7.41
C ALA A 262 -14.07 24.55 -6.17
N THR A 263 -14.83 25.24 -5.33
CA THR A 263 -14.32 26.04 -4.20
C THR A 263 -14.80 25.54 -2.83
N ARG A 264 -15.64 24.50 -2.79
CA ARG A 264 -16.28 24.04 -1.55
C ARG A 264 -15.39 23.18 -0.68
N ALA A 265 -14.47 22.39 -1.26
CA ALA A 265 -13.58 21.55 -0.49
C ALA A 265 -12.60 22.40 0.35
N ASN A 266 -12.35 21.93 1.59
CA ASN A 266 -11.39 22.56 2.47
C ASN A 266 -10.10 21.72 2.48
N PRO A 267 -8.90 22.27 2.13
CA PRO A 267 -7.67 21.51 2.05
C PRO A 267 -7.28 20.85 3.38
N TYR A 268 -7.67 21.41 4.52
CA TYR A 268 -7.36 20.85 5.84
C TYR A 268 -8.20 19.62 6.22
N HIS A 269 -9.13 19.18 5.35
CA HIS A 269 -9.80 17.89 5.53
C HIS A 269 -9.08 16.71 4.87
N TYR A 270 -7.97 16.94 4.17
CA TYR A 270 -7.24 15.93 3.40
C TYR A 270 -5.76 15.88 3.79
N GLY A 271 -5.12 14.72 3.59
CA GLY A 271 -3.77 14.42 4.06
C GLY A 271 -3.77 13.83 5.48
N HIS A 272 -4.81 13.07 5.81
CA HIS A 272 -4.97 12.41 7.11
C HIS A 272 -5.02 10.89 6.94
N MET A 273 -5.12 10.16 8.05
CA MET A 273 -5.22 8.71 8.06
C MET A 273 -6.69 8.27 8.24
N PRO A 274 -7.37 7.78 7.18
CA PRO A 274 -8.70 7.19 7.29
C PRO A 274 -8.64 5.79 7.92
N GLU A 275 -9.60 5.48 8.78
CA GLU A 275 -9.82 4.14 9.33
C GLU A 275 -11.18 3.62 8.90
N ILE A 276 -11.19 2.41 8.30
CA ILE A 276 -12.40 1.74 7.86
C ILE A 276 -12.72 0.59 8.80
N THR A 277 -13.92 0.63 9.39
CA THR A 277 -14.47 -0.47 10.17
C THR A 277 -15.44 -1.27 9.30
N VAL A 278 -15.21 -2.57 9.20
CA VAL A 278 -16.12 -3.49 8.50
C VAL A 278 -17.23 -3.93 9.45
N ASN A 279 -18.47 -3.87 8.97
CA ASN A 279 -19.65 -4.31 9.71
C ASN A 279 -19.97 -5.78 9.42
N PRO A 280 -20.68 -6.50 10.33
CA PRO A 280 -21.04 -7.91 10.15
C PRO A 280 -21.82 -8.22 8.86
N ASP A 281 -22.58 -7.28 8.34
CA ASP A 281 -23.34 -7.40 7.09
C ASP A 281 -22.52 -7.13 5.81
N GLY A 282 -21.20 -6.90 5.95
CA GLY A 282 -20.29 -6.60 4.84
C GLY A 282 -20.43 -5.19 4.29
N THR A 283 -20.97 -4.26 5.07
CA THR A 283 -20.85 -2.82 4.85
C THR A 283 -19.62 -2.27 5.58
N GLY A 284 -19.32 -0.98 5.43
CA GLY A 284 -18.21 -0.33 6.13
C GLY A 284 -18.55 1.09 6.56
N SER A 285 -17.81 1.58 7.55
CA SER A 285 -17.85 2.99 7.96
C SER A 285 -16.44 3.58 7.96
N CYS A 286 -16.33 4.88 7.66
CA CYS A 286 -15.08 5.61 7.53
C CYS A 286 -15.01 6.76 8.54
N LYS A 287 -13.85 6.90 9.21
CA LYS A 287 -13.49 8.09 10.00
C LYS A 287 -12.03 8.46 9.73
N LYS A 288 -11.67 9.75 9.88
CA LYS A 288 -10.29 10.23 9.74
C LYS A 288 -9.66 10.58 11.09
N HIS A 289 -8.37 10.28 11.24
CA HIS A 289 -7.57 10.59 12.42
C HIS A 289 -6.73 11.86 12.19
N TYR A 290 -7.30 13.01 12.51
CA TYR A 290 -6.66 14.32 12.33
C TYR A 290 -5.45 14.53 13.26
N CYS A 291 -5.44 13.92 14.45
CA CYS A 291 -4.35 14.06 15.43
C CYS A 291 -3.07 13.30 15.07
N MET A 292 -3.07 12.52 14.01
CA MET A 292 -1.86 11.83 13.51
C MET A 292 -0.98 12.72 12.63
N GLY A 293 -1.36 13.99 12.45
CA GLY A 293 -0.69 14.94 11.59
C GLY A 293 -1.23 14.93 10.16
N ARG A 294 -0.97 16.01 9.44
CA ARG A 294 -1.32 16.18 8.04
C ARG A 294 -0.03 16.13 7.22
N ILE A 295 0.22 14.99 6.60
CA ILE A 295 1.41 14.65 5.81
C ILE A 295 0.99 13.87 4.57
N SER A 296 1.93 13.55 3.68
CA SER A 296 1.71 12.63 2.58
C SER A 296 1.71 11.19 3.12
N HIS A 297 0.60 10.83 3.82
CA HIS A 297 0.50 9.50 4.43
C HIS A 297 0.57 8.42 3.38
N GLU A 298 1.55 7.54 3.53
CA GLU A 298 1.65 6.30 2.81
C GLU A 298 1.11 5.17 3.69
N LEU A 299 1.86 4.14 4.01
CA LEU A 299 1.41 3.06 4.85
C LEU A 299 1.66 3.35 6.33
N VAL A 300 0.64 3.16 7.18
CA VAL A 300 0.73 3.31 8.63
C VAL A 300 0.79 1.94 9.29
N GLN A 301 1.86 1.65 10.03
CA GLN A 301 2.01 0.40 10.79
C GLN A 301 1.82 0.64 12.28
N VAL A 302 0.75 0.08 12.84
CA VAL A 302 0.54 0.04 14.29
C VAL A 302 1.34 -1.12 14.89
N MET A 303 2.07 -0.83 15.97
CA MET A 303 2.90 -1.79 16.68
C MET A 303 2.07 -2.72 17.58
N PRO A 304 2.66 -3.83 18.09
CA PRO A 304 1.97 -4.80 18.94
C PRO A 304 1.40 -4.26 20.25
N ASP A 305 1.85 -3.09 20.70
CA ASP A 305 1.27 -2.40 21.88
C ASP A 305 -0.10 -1.77 21.59
N GLU A 306 -0.58 -1.87 20.34
CA GLU A 306 -1.86 -1.32 19.87
C GLU A 306 -2.00 0.20 20.05
N ARG A 307 -0.88 0.91 20.22
CA ARG A 307 -0.80 2.35 20.51
C ARG A 307 0.19 3.10 19.63
N THR A 308 1.37 2.52 19.42
CA THR A 308 2.45 3.14 18.67
C THR A 308 2.24 2.90 17.18
N ALA A 309 2.18 3.96 16.39
CA ALA A 309 2.09 3.90 14.93
C ALA A 309 3.33 4.55 14.30
N LEU A 310 3.98 3.84 13.39
CA LEU A 310 5.03 4.37 12.52
C LEU A 310 4.40 4.67 11.16
N MET A 311 4.74 5.83 10.56
CA MET A 311 4.07 6.34 9.38
C MET A 311 5.07 6.61 8.26
N GLY A 312 4.81 6.09 7.05
CA GLY A 312 5.42 6.54 5.82
C GLY A 312 4.96 7.96 5.45
N ASP A 313 5.79 8.68 4.73
CA ASP A 313 5.54 10.05 4.27
C ASP A 313 6.12 10.19 2.85
N ASP A 314 5.29 9.88 1.85
CA ASP A 314 5.67 9.95 0.44
C ASP A 314 5.75 11.39 -0.03
N ALA A 315 6.78 12.09 0.41
CA ALA A 315 7.04 13.46 0.02
C ALA A 315 8.50 13.68 -0.37
N THR A 316 8.75 14.66 -1.22
CA THR A 316 10.09 15.25 -1.34
C THR A 316 10.29 16.26 -0.21
N ASN A 317 11.32 16.06 0.60
CA ASN A 317 11.49 16.67 1.90
C ASN A 317 10.44 16.16 2.92
N GLY A 318 10.15 14.87 2.87
CA GLY A 318 9.37 14.15 3.87
C GLY A 318 10.14 13.87 5.15
N GLY A 319 9.43 13.41 6.18
CA GLY A 319 9.94 13.05 7.48
C GLY A 319 9.60 11.61 7.88
N LEU A 320 10.28 11.08 8.90
CA LEU A 320 9.85 9.85 9.58
C LEU A 320 9.02 10.27 10.81
N PHE A 321 7.75 9.89 10.80
CA PHE A 321 6.81 10.26 11.86
C PHE A 321 6.41 9.06 12.71
N MET A 322 6.14 9.32 13.99
CA MET A 322 5.62 8.35 14.94
C MET A 322 4.49 8.98 15.74
N PHE A 323 3.39 8.24 15.87
CA PHE A 323 2.28 8.63 16.72
C PHE A 323 2.10 7.61 17.85
N ILE A 324 1.84 8.10 19.07
CA ILE A 324 1.56 7.25 20.22
C ILE A 324 0.19 7.62 20.77
N ALA A 325 -0.76 6.70 20.60
CA ALA A 325 -2.12 6.87 21.08
C ALA A 325 -2.20 6.90 22.61
N ASP A 326 -3.09 7.72 23.15
CA ASP A 326 -3.34 7.78 24.61
C ASP A 326 -3.93 6.47 25.14
N LYS A 327 -4.67 5.72 24.30
CA LYS A 327 -5.29 4.43 24.63
C LYS A 327 -4.99 3.38 23.56
N ALA A 328 -4.82 2.15 23.99
CA ALA A 328 -4.74 1.03 23.05
C ALA A 328 -6.03 0.89 22.24
N ARG A 329 -5.88 0.55 20.95
CA ARG A 329 -6.97 0.37 19.97
C ARG A 329 -7.77 1.63 19.65
N ASP A 330 -7.23 2.80 19.95
CA ASP A 330 -7.92 4.08 19.73
C ASP A 330 -6.92 5.15 19.29
N LEU A 331 -6.86 5.43 18.00
CA LEU A 331 -5.98 6.44 17.39
C LEU A 331 -6.59 7.86 17.40
N SER A 332 -7.72 8.05 18.08
CA SER A 332 -8.44 9.34 18.07
C SER A 332 -7.79 10.42 18.94
N SER A 333 -6.78 10.09 19.73
CA SER A 333 -6.05 11.01 20.61
C SER A 333 -4.66 10.46 20.92
N GLY A 334 -3.65 11.32 20.91
CA GLY A 334 -2.27 10.93 21.18
C GLY A 334 -1.24 12.01 20.92
N THR A 335 0.02 11.59 20.94
CA THR A 335 1.21 12.45 20.77
C THR A 335 1.89 12.15 19.44
N LEU A 336 2.15 13.20 18.66
CA LEU A 336 2.84 13.15 17.38
C LEU A 336 4.32 13.52 17.57
N TYR A 337 5.20 12.74 16.94
CA TYR A 337 6.65 12.93 16.94
C TYR A 337 7.20 12.92 15.52
N VAL A 338 8.34 13.62 15.31
CA VAL A 338 9.17 13.52 14.10
C VAL A 338 10.59 13.11 14.48
N ALA A 339 11.22 12.31 13.64
CA ALA A 339 12.60 11.88 13.83
C ALA A 339 13.61 12.97 13.45
N ARG A 340 14.70 13.02 14.19
CA ARG A 340 15.94 13.68 13.80
C ARG A 340 17.00 12.63 13.49
N TRP A 341 17.46 12.61 12.25
CA TRP A 341 18.50 11.74 11.73
C TRP A 341 19.88 12.20 12.19
N GLN A 342 20.55 11.41 13.00
CA GLN A 342 21.94 11.64 13.42
C GLN A 342 22.85 10.70 12.64
N GLN A 343 23.35 11.19 11.52
CA GLN A 343 24.06 10.37 10.53
C GLN A 343 25.29 9.70 11.09
N THR A 344 25.38 8.38 10.95
CA THR A 344 26.53 7.55 11.37
C THR A 344 27.30 6.98 10.17
N SER A 345 26.67 6.90 9.00
CA SER A 345 27.28 6.50 7.73
C SER A 345 26.69 7.26 6.55
N VAL A 346 27.51 7.55 5.55
CA VAL A 346 27.08 8.15 4.27
C VAL A 346 26.92 7.12 3.15
N ALA A 347 27.59 5.98 3.23
CA ALA A 347 27.69 5.00 2.15
C ALA A 347 26.52 4.02 2.13
N ASN A 348 26.25 3.43 0.95
CA ASN A 348 25.32 2.32 0.78
C ASN A 348 23.90 2.62 1.32
N GLY A 349 23.33 3.76 0.96
CA GLY A 349 22.03 4.20 1.46
C GLY A 349 22.10 4.90 2.82
N GLY A 350 23.26 4.94 3.48
CA GLY A 350 23.45 5.63 4.76
C GLY A 350 22.91 4.87 5.97
N ALA A 351 23.29 5.39 7.16
CA ALA A 351 22.78 4.93 8.45
C ALA A 351 22.80 6.09 9.46
N ALA A 352 21.93 6.01 10.47
CA ALA A 352 21.84 7.00 11.55
C ALA A 352 21.34 6.39 12.86
N THR A 353 21.63 7.08 13.97
CA THR A 353 20.79 6.98 15.16
C THR A 353 19.63 7.99 15.05
N LEU A 354 18.51 7.69 15.70
CA LEU A 354 17.32 8.52 15.66
C LEU A 354 17.08 9.19 17.02
N GLN A 355 16.75 10.48 16.98
CA GLN A 355 16.22 11.22 18.12
C GLN A 355 14.78 11.65 17.78
N TRP A 356 13.90 11.67 18.76
CA TRP A 356 12.50 11.99 18.54
C TRP A 356 12.15 13.36 19.10
N ILE A 357 11.56 14.20 18.27
CA ILE A 357 11.06 15.53 18.63
C ILE A 357 9.56 15.44 18.79
N LYS A 358 9.03 15.80 19.96
CA LYS A 358 7.60 15.91 20.17
C LYS A 358 7.07 17.16 19.44
N LEU A 359 6.12 16.96 18.52
CA LEU A 359 5.45 18.06 17.82
C LEU A 359 4.23 18.57 18.58
N GLY A 360 3.46 17.68 19.20
CA GLY A 360 2.28 18.05 19.96
C GLY A 360 1.49 16.85 20.46
N GLN A 361 0.47 17.14 21.27
CA GLN A 361 -0.55 16.17 21.70
C GLN A 361 -1.94 16.77 21.46
N ALA A 362 -2.85 15.99 20.87
CA ALA A 362 -4.20 16.43 20.56
C ALA A 362 -5.16 15.26 20.36
N SER A 363 -6.46 15.54 20.32
CA SER A 363 -7.47 14.64 19.82
C SER A 363 -7.85 14.98 18.35
N SER A 364 -8.33 14.00 17.61
CA SER A 364 -8.85 14.21 16.24
C SER A 364 -10.02 15.20 16.21
N ALA A 365 -10.88 15.20 17.24
CA ALA A 365 -11.99 16.14 17.34
C ALA A 365 -11.50 17.59 17.49
N GLU A 366 -10.46 17.79 18.33
CA GLU A 366 -9.84 19.12 18.51
C GLU A 366 -9.23 19.63 17.21
N ILE A 367 -8.43 18.80 16.53
CA ILE A 367 -7.76 19.23 15.29
C ILE A 367 -8.78 19.41 14.15
N LYS A 368 -9.82 18.56 14.07
CA LYS A 368 -10.90 18.76 13.10
C LYS A 368 -11.60 20.10 13.30
N ALA A 369 -11.87 20.50 14.54
CA ALA A 369 -12.48 21.80 14.83
C ALA A 369 -11.60 22.98 14.38
N LEU A 370 -10.25 22.85 14.51
CA LEU A 370 -9.31 23.83 13.94
C LEU A 370 -9.34 23.80 12.40
N ALA A 371 -9.36 22.63 11.78
CA ALA A 371 -9.46 22.47 10.34
C ALA A 371 -10.75 23.08 9.77
N ASP A 372 -11.88 22.97 10.49
CA ASP A 372 -13.15 23.53 10.08
C ASP A 372 -13.17 25.08 10.09
N THR A 373 -12.30 25.73 10.86
CA THR A 373 -12.36 27.17 11.13
C THR A 373 -11.17 27.98 10.63
N LEU A 374 -9.98 27.38 10.59
CA LEU A 374 -8.76 28.09 10.23
C LEU A 374 -8.43 27.99 8.74
N LYS A 375 -7.78 29.03 8.24
CA LYS A 375 -7.10 29.06 6.94
C LYS A 375 -5.58 29.09 7.17
N ALA A 376 -4.79 28.74 6.16
CA ALA A 376 -3.33 28.77 6.26
C ALA A 376 -2.79 30.12 6.75
N ALA A 377 -3.36 31.20 6.24
CA ALA A 377 -2.99 32.56 6.65
C ALA A 377 -3.30 32.89 8.12
N ASP A 378 -4.15 32.15 8.81
CA ASP A 378 -4.39 32.30 10.25
C ASP A 378 -3.33 31.59 11.09
N ILE A 379 -2.67 30.54 10.52
CA ILE A 379 -1.71 29.70 11.22
C ILE A 379 -0.27 30.21 11.05
N LEU A 380 0.12 30.53 9.81
CA LEU A 380 1.51 30.89 9.51
C LEU A 380 1.63 31.88 8.33
N ASP A 381 2.75 32.58 8.31
CA ASP A 381 3.21 33.32 7.14
C ASP A 381 4.22 32.48 6.38
N VAL A 382 4.11 32.40 5.06
CA VAL A 382 5.03 31.68 4.16
C VAL A 382 5.58 32.64 3.11
N ARG A 383 6.89 32.54 2.84
CA ARG A 383 7.57 33.21 1.72
C ARG A 383 8.38 32.19 0.94
N THR A 384 8.40 32.31 -0.37
CA THR A 384 9.19 31.46 -1.29
C THR A 384 10.54 32.09 -1.62
N THR A 385 10.76 33.34 -1.24
CA THR A 385 12.02 34.08 -1.33
C THR A 385 12.39 34.63 0.03
N ASP A 386 13.69 34.81 0.28
CA ASP A 386 14.17 35.38 1.54
C ASP A 386 13.56 36.77 1.78
N PRO A 387 12.76 36.93 2.84
CA PRO A 387 12.14 38.24 3.14
C PRO A 387 13.11 39.24 3.79
N ALA A 388 14.36 38.85 4.04
CA ALA A 388 15.33 39.64 4.82
C ALA A 388 14.80 40.07 6.20
N ASP A 389 13.96 39.23 6.82
CA ASP A 389 13.33 39.45 8.13
C ASP A 389 13.69 38.27 9.05
N ALA A 390 14.44 38.57 10.13
CA ALA A 390 14.96 37.57 11.07
C ALA A 390 13.84 36.82 11.85
N SER A 391 12.60 37.28 11.79
CA SER A 391 11.46 36.58 12.38
C SER A 391 11.01 35.36 11.56
N PHE A 392 11.49 35.23 10.31
CA PHE A 392 11.25 34.06 9.47
C PHE A 392 12.38 33.05 9.57
N THR A 393 12.04 31.79 9.62
CA THR A 393 12.99 30.65 9.57
C THR A 393 12.95 29.99 8.21
N ARG A 394 14.12 29.80 7.60
CA ARG A 394 14.26 29.04 6.36
C ARG A 394 14.14 27.54 6.63
N ILE A 395 13.30 26.85 5.87
CA ILE A 395 13.10 25.40 5.93
C ILE A 395 13.13 24.79 4.52
N PRO A 396 13.48 23.50 4.37
CA PRO A 396 13.21 22.73 3.15
C PRO A 396 11.71 22.37 3.10
N PHE A 397 11.11 22.42 1.91
CA PHE A 397 9.72 22.02 1.69
C PHE A 397 9.50 21.71 0.21
N SER A 398 9.05 20.49 -0.11
CA SER A 398 8.69 20.06 -1.47
C SER A 398 9.76 20.44 -2.52
N GLY A 399 11.03 20.04 -2.28
CA GLY A 399 12.18 20.28 -3.18
C GLY A 399 12.70 21.71 -3.26
N ARG A 400 12.17 22.64 -2.45
CA ARG A 400 12.53 24.05 -2.46
C ARG A 400 12.71 24.61 -1.04
N SER A 401 13.17 25.85 -0.93
CA SER A 401 13.20 26.57 0.37
C SER A 401 11.92 27.36 0.57
N ASN A 402 11.38 27.29 1.79
CA ASN A 402 10.39 28.23 2.30
C ASN A 402 10.97 29.00 3.48
N TRP A 403 10.52 30.23 3.70
CA TRP A 403 10.74 31.01 4.91
C TRP A 403 9.39 31.12 5.61
N ILE A 404 9.32 30.63 6.84
CA ILE A 404 8.06 30.55 7.58
C ILE A 404 8.15 31.27 8.93
N ARG A 405 7.00 31.74 9.39
CA ARG A 405 6.79 32.28 10.72
C ARG A 405 5.42 31.81 11.22
N ILE A 406 5.41 31.08 12.33
CA ILE A 406 4.17 30.67 12.99
C ILE A 406 3.56 31.88 13.71
N LYS A 407 2.25 32.05 13.60
CA LYS A 407 1.54 33.11 14.32
C LYS A 407 1.40 32.77 15.80
N PRO A 408 1.45 33.76 16.71
CA PRO A 408 1.34 33.51 18.14
C PRO A 408 0.10 32.72 18.52
N GLY A 409 0.29 31.64 19.27
CA GLY A 409 -0.79 30.75 19.73
C GLY A 409 -1.27 29.74 18.70
N MET A 410 -0.63 29.66 17.53
CA MET A 410 -1.00 28.72 16.45
C MET A 410 -0.09 27.49 16.37
N GLU A 411 0.78 27.26 17.33
CA GLU A 411 1.76 26.16 17.34
C GLU A 411 1.05 24.80 17.22
N LYS A 412 -0.08 24.61 17.93
CA LYS A 412 -0.86 23.36 17.84
C LYS A 412 -1.47 23.19 16.44
N ALA A 413 -2.09 24.22 15.89
CA ALA A 413 -2.64 24.17 14.54
C ALA A 413 -1.54 23.88 13.51
N ALA A 414 -0.38 24.51 13.64
CA ALA A 414 0.78 24.27 12.78
C ALA A 414 1.29 22.83 12.89
N ALA A 415 1.39 22.27 14.09
CA ALA A 415 1.87 20.91 14.31
C ALA A 415 1.02 19.83 13.62
N PHE A 416 -0.29 20.02 13.53
CA PHE A 416 -1.22 19.02 13.03
C PHE A 416 -1.85 19.34 11.67
N LEU A 417 -1.87 20.60 11.21
CA LEU A 417 -2.44 21.00 9.92
C LEU A 417 -1.39 21.46 8.90
N GLU A 418 -0.21 21.91 9.38
CA GLU A 418 0.96 22.27 8.57
C GLU A 418 2.19 21.46 9.01
N THR A 419 1.99 20.16 9.18
CA THR A 419 2.90 19.25 9.89
C THR A 419 4.30 19.24 9.27
N HIS A 420 4.45 19.16 7.93
CA HIS A 420 5.76 19.19 7.27
C HIS A 420 6.55 20.47 7.60
N ARG A 421 5.91 21.63 7.48
CA ARG A 421 6.55 22.92 7.77
C ARG A 421 6.90 23.05 9.23
N TYR A 422 6.00 22.63 10.12
CA TYR A 422 6.24 22.70 11.56
C TYR A 422 7.31 21.71 12.02
N ALA A 423 7.34 20.49 11.48
CA ALA A 423 8.37 19.50 11.76
C ALA A 423 9.77 19.97 11.37
N ALA A 424 9.90 20.60 10.19
CA ALA A 424 11.14 21.21 9.75
C ALA A 424 11.58 22.36 10.68
N LEU A 425 10.65 23.22 11.09
CA LEU A 425 10.90 24.32 12.02
C LEU A 425 11.35 23.81 13.39
N ALA A 426 10.76 22.73 13.88
CA ALA A 426 11.11 22.08 15.15
C ALA A 426 12.47 21.36 15.10
N GLY A 427 13.10 21.25 13.93
CA GLY A 427 14.41 20.63 13.73
C GLY A 427 14.35 19.12 13.46
N GLY A 428 13.21 18.62 13.00
CA GLY A 428 13.08 17.30 12.42
C GLY A 428 13.90 17.17 11.13
N SER A 429 14.34 15.97 10.80
CA SER A 429 15.04 15.72 9.54
C SER A 429 14.02 15.54 8.43
N MET A 430 13.80 16.60 7.65
CA MET A 430 12.89 16.66 6.53
C MET A 430 13.67 16.53 5.22
N GLY A 431 14.47 15.47 5.13
CA GLY A 431 15.32 15.19 3.96
C GLY A 431 14.96 13.89 3.25
N PHE A 432 14.01 13.12 3.74
CA PHE A 432 13.59 11.88 3.08
C PHE A 432 12.90 12.18 1.75
N THR A 433 13.02 11.23 0.84
CA THR A 433 12.36 11.27 -0.46
C THR A 433 11.62 9.97 -0.64
N LYS A 434 10.30 10.04 -0.88
CA LYS A 434 9.45 8.89 -1.16
C LYS A 434 9.63 7.77 -0.10
N MET A 435 9.22 8.08 1.14
CA MET A 435 9.14 7.09 2.21
C MET A 435 7.77 6.42 2.16
N GLU A 436 7.75 5.26 1.58
CA GLU A 436 6.55 4.50 1.24
C GLU A 436 6.11 3.55 2.38
N GLY A 437 6.00 2.28 2.06
CA GLY A 437 5.53 1.25 2.96
C GLY A 437 6.38 1.11 4.23
N THR A 438 5.69 0.80 5.34
CA THR A 438 6.34 0.43 6.62
C THR A 438 5.69 -0.81 7.22
N THR A 439 6.47 -1.67 7.88
CA THR A 439 5.99 -2.90 8.53
C THR A 439 6.88 -3.29 9.71
N VAL A 440 6.45 -4.26 10.52
CA VAL A 440 7.19 -4.70 11.71
C VAL A 440 7.39 -6.21 11.74
N ASN A 441 8.61 -6.63 12.04
CA ASN A 441 8.99 -7.96 12.50
C ASN A 441 8.96 -7.92 14.03
N THR A 442 7.86 -8.39 14.57
CA THR A 442 7.54 -8.30 16.01
C THR A 442 8.52 -9.12 16.84
N ARG A 443 8.84 -10.33 16.36
CA ARG A 443 9.75 -11.26 17.05
C ARG A 443 11.14 -10.66 17.29
N ASP A 444 11.68 -9.99 16.26
CA ASP A 444 13.05 -9.48 16.31
C ASP A 444 13.09 -8.00 16.73
N LYS A 445 11.94 -7.36 16.95
CA LYS A 445 11.79 -5.92 17.22
C LYS A 445 12.48 -5.05 16.18
N ILE A 446 12.23 -5.32 14.90
CA ILE A 446 12.75 -4.58 13.77
C ILE A 446 11.56 -4.07 12.95
N ALA A 447 11.47 -2.77 12.73
CA ALA A 447 10.62 -2.21 11.69
C ALA A 447 11.40 -2.14 10.37
N TYR A 448 10.68 -2.26 9.26
CA TYR A 448 11.22 -2.01 7.93
C TYR A 448 10.44 -0.87 7.31
N THR A 449 11.14 -0.01 6.57
CA THR A 449 10.50 1.04 5.76
C THR A 449 11.14 1.10 4.38
N ALA A 450 10.32 1.28 3.36
CA ALA A 450 10.75 1.46 1.98
C ALA A 450 11.09 2.94 1.74
N ILE A 451 12.23 3.20 1.11
CA ILE A 451 12.58 4.49 0.53
C ILE A 451 12.66 4.25 -0.98
N SER A 452 11.62 4.64 -1.68
CA SER A 452 11.47 4.34 -3.11
C SER A 452 12.52 5.07 -3.96
N ALA A 453 12.97 6.26 -3.53
CA ALA A 453 14.02 6.99 -4.22
C ALA A 453 15.00 7.65 -3.25
N ILE A 454 16.32 7.42 -3.45
CA ILE A 454 17.36 8.24 -2.80
C ILE A 454 17.60 9.48 -3.66
N GLY A 455 16.70 10.44 -3.54
CA GLY A 455 16.67 11.66 -4.34
C GLY A 455 17.59 12.76 -3.80
N SER A 456 17.53 13.92 -4.45
CA SER A 456 18.39 15.08 -4.12
C SER A 456 18.22 15.56 -2.67
N ALA A 457 17.01 15.49 -2.11
CA ALA A 457 16.76 15.89 -0.72
C ALA A 457 17.53 15.03 0.29
N MET A 458 17.76 13.73 -0.02
CA MET A 458 18.57 12.82 0.81
C MET A 458 20.07 12.97 0.61
N THR A 459 20.53 13.59 -0.49
CA THR A 459 21.95 13.64 -0.84
C THR A 459 22.59 15.02 -0.62
N ASN A 460 21.79 16.08 -0.57
CA ASN A 460 22.27 17.47 -0.55
C ASN A 460 22.42 18.10 0.85
N GLY A 461 21.95 17.42 1.90
CA GLY A 461 22.05 17.89 3.27
C GLY A 461 21.00 18.95 3.68
N SER A 462 20.15 19.42 2.78
CA SER A 462 19.21 20.52 3.06
C SER A 462 18.14 20.18 4.10
N GLY A 463 17.75 18.90 4.18
CA GLY A 463 16.79 18.36 5.15
C GLY A 463 17.44 17.63 6.33
N GLY A 464 18.75 17.80 6.57
CA GLY A 464 19.48 17.14 7.65
C GLY A 464 19.93 15.70 7.31
N ILE A 465 19.84 15.28 6.04
CA ILE A 465 20.30 13.97 5.53
C ILE A 465 21.26 14.22 4.37
N ALA A 466 22.45 13.58 4.40
CA ALA A 466 23.46 13.70 3.34
C ALA A 466 24.12 12.35 3.09
N ILE A 467 23.47 11.47 2.34
CA ILE A 467 23.90 10.10 2.10
C ILE A 467 24.28 9.87 0.63
N LYS A 468 24.85 8.70 0.36
CA LYS A 468 25.13 8.18 -0.99
C LYS A 468 24.46 6.81 -1.14
N GLY A 469 23.71 6.64 -2.20
CA GLY A 469 23.01 5.38 -2.49
C GLY A 469 22.52 5.36 -3.94
N PRO A 470 21.97 4.23 -4.36
CA PRO A 470 21.37 4.12 -5.68
C PRO A 470 20.09 4.98 -5.77
N SER A 471 19.84 5.56 -6.94
CA SER A 471 18.68 6.42 -7.13
C SER A 471 17.35 5.66 -7.05
N ALA A 472 17.37 4.37 -7.43
CA ALA A 472 16.21 3.48 -7.35
C ALA A 472 15.93 2.94 -5.93
N GLY A 473 16.46 3.57 -4.89
CA GLY A 473 16.03 3.40 -3.51
C GLY A 473 16.56 2.18 -2.78
N ALA A 474 15.96 1.91 -1.63
CA ALA A 474 16.32 0.78 -0.74
C ALA A 474 15.23 0.53 0.32
N VAL A 475 15.25 -0.66 0.93
CA VAL A 475 14.53 -0.91 2.18
C VAL A 475 15.48 -0.72 3.36
N TYR A 476 14.99 -0.03 4.39
CA TYR A 476 15.73 0.23 5.63
C TYR A 476 15.18 -0.59 6.78
N ALA A 477 16.05 -0.96 7.72
CA ALA A 477 15.70 -1.59 8.98
C ALA A 477 15.90 -0.61 10.13
N LEU A 478 14.97 -0.63 11.09
CA LEU A 478 14.94 0.23 12.26
C LEU A 478 14.82 -0.66 13.50
N ASN A 479 15.81 -0.63 14.40
CA ASN A 479 15.73 -1.33 15.68
C ASN A 479 14.79 -0.60 16.64
N LEU A 480 13.90 -1.36 17.30
CA LEU A 480 12.87 -0.84 18.18
C LEU A 480 13.24 -1.11 19.65
N LYS A 481 13.15 -0.09 20.51
CA LYS A 481 13.51 -0.20 21.94
C LYS A 481 12.52 0.54 22.82
N ASP A 482 12.42 0.09 24.08
CA ASP A 482 11.76 0.78 25.18
C ASP A 482 12.67 1.81 25.86
N GLY A 483 12.11 2.54 26.84
CA GLY A 483 12.86 3.43 27.71
C GLY A 483 13.46 4.65 27.03
N GLN A 484 12.95 5.02 25.85
CA GLN A 484 13.44 6.17 25.10
C GLN A 484 12.91 7.49 25.66
N LYS A 485 13.63 8.58 25.37
CA LYS A 485 13.24 9.94 25.70
C LYS A 485 13.22 10.81 24.45
N ASP A 486 12.33 11.78 24.43
CA ASP A 486 12.33 12.80 23.39
C ASP A 486 13.49 13.81 23.60
N THR A 487 13.68 14.69 22.64
CA THR A 487 14.75 15.71 22.69
C THR A 487 14.56 16.72 23.81
N GLY A 488 13.37 16.83 24.40
CA GLY A 488 13.06 17.63 25.58
C GLY A 488 13.38 16.91 26.91
N GLY A 489 13.76 15.61 26.84
CA GLY A 489 14.08 14.77 27.99
C GLY A 489 12.87 14.07 28.62
N ALA A 490 11.67 14.24 28.08
CA ALA A 490 10.48 13.53 28.52
C ALA A 490 10.50 12.06 28.07
N ALA A 491 10.00 11.15 28.91
CA ALA A 491 9.89 9.76 28.55
C ALA A 491 8.89 9.56 27.40
N ILE A 492 9.24 8.71 26.44
CA ILE A 492 8.36 8.25 25.38
C ILE A 492 7.70 6.95 25.84
N ASP A 493 6.38 6.98 26.05
CA ASP A 493 5.61 5.87 26.61
C ASP A 493 5.31 4.80 25.54
N SER A 494 6.36 4.13 25.07
CA SER A 494 6.30 3.01 24.15
C SER A 494 7.52 2.11 24.27
N ALA A 495 7.32 0.81 24.10
CA ALA A 495 8.39 -0.19 23.98
C ALA A 495 8.83 -0.44 22.51
N TRP A 496 8.30 0.35 21.56
CA TRP A 496 8.44 0.14 20.11
C TRP A 496 8.98 1.40 19.41
N VAL A 497 9.86 2.16 20.08
CA VAL A 497 10.44 3.40 19.54
C VAL A 497 11.64 3.07 18.67
N PRO A 498 11.67 3.48 17.38
CA PRO A 498 12.85 3.34 16.54
C PRO A 498 14.03 4.15 17.11
N VAL A 499 15.20 3.51 17.24
CA VAL A 499 16.41 4.15 17.79
C VAL A 499 17.52 4.34 16.76
N ASP A 500 17.43 3.66 15.65
CA ASP A 500 18.34 3.78 14.52
C ASP A 500 17.63 3.43 13.21
N MET A 501 18.29 3.69 12.09
CA MET A 501 17.81 3.36 10.76
C MET A 501 19.01 3.14 9.85
N ALA A 502 19.04 2.02 9.11
CA ALA A 502 20.10 1.70 8.17
C ALA A 502 19.53 0.93 6.97
N ALA A 503 20.05 1.20 5.79
CA ALA A 503 19.69 0.44 4.60
C ALA A 503 20.11 -1.04 4.73
N VAL A 504 19.22 -1.95 4.34
CA VAL A 504 19.49 -3.39 4.33
C VAL A 504 20.33 -3.74 3.10
N PRO A 505 21.60 -4.25 3.23
CA PRO A 505 22.49 -4.41 2.07
C PRO A 505 21.92 -5.27 0.92
N ALA A 506 21.14 -6.31 1.25
CA ALA A 506 20.52 -7.18 0.25
C ALA A 506 19.33 -6.52 -0.48
N LEU A 507 18.81 -5.40 0.06
CA LEU A 507 17.65 -4.68 -0.43
C LEU A 507 17.99 -3.27 -0.93
N LEU A 508 19.26 -3.02 -1.19
CA LEU A 508 19.71 -1.87 -1.98
C LEU A 508 19.45 -2.17 -3.46
N SER A 509 18.85 -1.23 -4.15
CA SER A 509 18.76 -1.27 -5.61
C SER A 509 20.16 -1.15 -6.26
N GLU A 510 20.20 -1.28 -7.57
CA GLU A 510 21.44 -1.11 -8.34
C GLU A 510 21.14 -0.38 -9.65
N ASP A 511 21.55 0.88 -9.71
CA ASP A 511 21.42 1.68 -10.94
C ASP A 511 22.34 1.14 -12.03
N LEU A 512 21.84 0.99 -13.26
CA LEU A 512 22.64 0.58 -14.41
C LEU A 512 23.30 1.80 -15.07
N ALA A 513 24.56 1.68 -15.44
CA ALA A 513 25.28 2.74 -16.15
C ALA A 513 24.68 3.02 -17.56
N THR A 514 24.05 2.02 -18.17
CA THR A 514 23.31 2.09 -19.43
C THR A 514 22.10 1.18 -19.36
N PRO A 515 20.95 1.59 -19.96
CA PRO A 515 19.77 0.74 -19.98
C PRO A 515 20.04 -0.62 -20.62
N ASP A 516 19.45 -1.67 -20.05
CA ASP A 516 19.55 -3.04 -20.56
C ASP A 516 18.82 -3.25 -21.92
N ALA A 517 18.74 -4.50 -22.37
CA ALA A 517 18.10 -4.85 -23.63
C ALA A 517 16.60 -4.49 -23.70
N LEU A 518 15.88 -4.51 -22.57
CA LEU A 518 14.46 -4.15 -22.48
C LEU A 518 14.25 -2.66 -22.25
N GLY A 519 15.21 -1.96 -21.66
CA GLY A 519 15.13 -0.55 -21.30
C GLY A 519 15.24 -0.29 -19.79
N ASN A 520 15.36 -1.34 -18.94
CA ASN A 520 15.55 -1.16 -17.51
C ASN A 520 16.77 -0.29 -17.21
N THR A 521 16.63 0.66 -16.31
CA THR A 521 17.71 1.54 -15.83
C THR A 521 18.22 1.15 -14.45
N ALA A 522 17.55 0.20 -13.78
CA ALA A 522 18.06 -0.52 -12.61
C ALA A 522 18.20 -2.00 -12.93
N ASN A 523 19.02 -2.71 -12.12
CA ASN A 523 19.26 -4.13 -12.26
C ASN A 523 18.00 -4.93 -11.91
N ALA A 524 17.41 -5.60 -12.91
CA ALA A 524 16.17 -6.35 -12.76
C ALA A 524 16.24 -7.57 -11.82
N ASP A 525 17.43 -7.98 -11.36
CA ASP A 525 17.61 -9.02 -10.36
C ASP A 525 17.72 -8.49 -8.92
N LYS A 526 17.49 -7.19 -8.73
CA LYS A 526 17.39 -6.50 -7.44
C LYS A 526 16.08 -5.75 -7.32
N VAL A 527 15.67 -5.45 -6.09
CA VAL A 527 14.56 -4.54 -5.83
C VAL A 527 14.89 -3.15 -6.37
N ALA A 528 13.96 -2.51 -7.04
CA ALA A 528 14.08 -1.12 -7.45
C ALA A 528 12.81 -0.36 -7.13
N ASN A 529 12.95 0.83 -6.58
CA ASN A 529 11.87 1.68 -6.10
C ASN A 529 10.87 0.85 -5.23
N PRO A 530 11.35 0.29 -4.09
CA PRO A 530 10.49 -0.45 -3.18
C PRO A 530 9.41 0.48 -2.65
N ASP A 531 8.19 -0.04 -2.62
CA ASP A 531 7.01 0.72 -2.24
C ASP A 531 6.23 -0.02 -1.15
N ASN A 532 5.21 -0.78 -1.50
CA ASN A 532 4.43 -1.57 -0.56
C ASN A 532 5.29 -2.65 0.09
N ILE A 533 5.36 -2.70 1.42
CA ILE A 533 6.07 -3.77 2.14
C ILE A 533 5.22 -4.39 3.23
N LYS A 534 5.36 -5.71 3.43
CA LYS A 534 4.67 -6.43 4.50
C LYS A 534 5.48 -7.61 5.00
N PHE A 535 5.66 -7.70 6.32
CA PHE A 535 6.34 -8.81 6.97
C PHE A 535 5.36 -9.92 7.37
N SER A 536 5.73 -11.17 7.09
CA SER A 536 5.07 -12.37 7.58
C SER A 536 5.94 -13.01 8.66
N GLU A 537 5.41 -13.11 9.87
CA GLU A 537 6.12 -13.70 11.02
C GLU A 537 6.34 -15.20 10.85
N LYS A 538 5.32 -15.93 10.38
CA LYS A 538 5.41 -17.39 10.19
C LYS A 538 6.33 -17.77 9.03
N LEU A 539 6.31 -17.01 7.94
CA LEU A 539 7.16 -17.25 6.79
C LEU A 539 8.57 -16.65 6.95
N ARG A 540 8.79 -15.82 7.98
CA ARG A 540 10.04 -15.08 8.19
C ARG A 540 10.46 -14.30 6.94
N THR A 541 9.49 -13.75 6.24
CA THR A 541 9.66 -13.13 4.92
C THR A 541 9.11 -11.72 4.90
N LEU A 542 9.93 -10.79 4.47
CA LEU A 542 9.52 -9.45 4.07
C LEU A 542 9.12 -9.50 2.59
N PHE A 543 7.85 -9.30 2.31
CA PHE A 543 7.34 -9.10 0.95
C PHE A 543 7.51 -7.63 0.57
N ILE A 544 7.88 -7.38 -0.69
CA ILE A 544 8.21 -6.03 -1.20
C ILE A 544 7.61 -5.91 -2.60
N GLY A 545 6.69 -4.97 -2.79
CA GLY A 545 6.19 -4.52 -4.09
C GLY A 545 7.01 -3.35 -4.60
N GLU A 546 7.02 -3.14 -5.91
CA GLU A 546 7.69 -2.03 -6.58
C GLU A 546 6.69 -1.07 -7.18
N ASP A 547 6.92 0.25 -7.00
CA ASP A 547 6.47 1.32 -7.88
C ASP A 547 7.69 1.86 -8.64
N SER A 548 8.11 1.12 -9.68
CA SER A 548 9.40 1.38 -10.29
C SER A 548 9.31 2.07 -11.65
N GLY A 549 9.76 3.31 -11.66
CA GLY A 549 10.08 4.04 -12.89
C GLY A 549 11.43 3.64 -13.52
N THR A 550 12.10 2.57 -12.99
CA THR A 550 13.40 2.08 -13.47
C THR A 550 13.35 0.66 -13.99
N HIS A 551 12.28 -0.10 -13.70
CA HIS A 551 12.00 -1.41 -14.28
C HIS A 551 10.86 -1.35 -15.30
N VAL A 552 11.00 -2.04 -16.41
CA VAL A 552 9.98 -2.14 -17.48
C VAL A 552 8.74 -2.92 -17.00
N ASN A 553 8.95 -3.99 -16.23
CA ASN A 553 7.92 -4.66 -15.45
C ASN A 553 8.28 -4.53 -13.97
N ASN A 554 7.32 -4.21 -13.14
CA ASN A 554 7.49 -4.18 -11.70
C ASN A 554 7.29 -5.58 -11.09
N PHE A 555 7.83 -5.81 -9.90
CA PHE A 555 7.87 -7.13 -9.29
C PHE A 555 7.34 -7.11 -7.85
N LEU A 556 6.84 -8.27 -7.43
CA LEU A 556 6.70 -8.62 -6.02
C LEU A 556 7.85 -9.54 -5.64
N TRP A 557 8.55 -9.19 -4.57
CA TRP A 557 9.68 -9.92 -4.03
C TRP A 557 9.37 -10.54 -2.66
N GLY A 558 10.05 -11.62 -2.33
CA GLY A 558 10.14 -12.18 -0.98
C GLY A 558 11.58 -12.17 -0.50
N TYR A 559 11.84 -11.48 0.61
CA TYR A 559 13.14 -11.48 1.28
C TYR A 559 13.05 -12.26 2.59
N ASN A 560 13.67 -13.41 2.65
CA ASN A 560 13.73 -14.19 3.90
C ASN A 560 14.77 -13.57 4.84
N VAL A 561 14.32 -13.09 6.01
CA VAL A 561 15.17 -12.33 6.94
C VAL A 561 16.18 -13.20 7.68
N ASP A 562 15.97 -14.52 7.74
CA ASP A 562 16.90 -15.46 8.41
C ASP A 562 18.02 -15.91 7.46
N THR A 563 17.68 -16.26 6.20
CA THR A 563 18.65 -16.71 5.18
C THR A 563 19.28 -15.58 4.38
N LYS A 564 18.70 -14.35 4.44
CA LYS A 564 19.13 -13.17 3.68
C LYS A 564 18.98 -13.32 2.16
N VAL A 565 18.11 -14.20 1.70
CA VAL A 565 17.86 -14.48 0.28
C VAL A 565 16.69 -13.64 -0.22
N LEU A 566 16.91 -12.89 -1.28
CA LEU A 566 15.90 -12.16 -2.05
C LEU A 566 15.43 -13.01 -3.23
N THR A 567 14.13 -13.09 -3.46
CA THR A 567 13.53 -13.93 -4.50
C THR A 567 12.42 -13.19 -5.21
N ARG A 568 12.43 -13.13 -6.56
CA ARG A 568 11.32 -12.59 -7.36
C ARG A 568 10.17 -13.59 -7.39
N LEU A 569 8.98 -13.17 -6.96
CA LEU A 569 7.81 -14.04 -6.82
C LEU A 569 6.78 -13.83 -7.93
N LEU A 570 6.56 -12.59 -8.34
CA LEU A 570 5.54 -12.20 -9.31
C LEU A 570 6.07 -11.05 -10.16
N SER A 571 5.63 -10.97 -11.41
CA SER A 571 5.76 -9.80 -12.29
C SER A 571 4.38 -9.22 -12.59
N THR A 572 4.21 -7.93 -12.44
CA THR A 572 3.03 -7.18 -12.90
C THR A 572 3.07 -7.02 -14.43
N PRO A 573 1.98 -6.60 -15.08
CA PRO A 573 2.04 -6.15 -16.48
C PRO A 573 3.02 -5.01 -16.66
N SER A 574 3.64 -4.89 -17.83
CA SER A 574 4.59 -3.80 -18.13
C SER A 574 3.95 -2.42 -17.97
N GLY A 575 4.65 -1.51 -17.32
CA GLY A 575 4.18 -0.17 -16.98
C GLY A 575 3.08 -0.17 -15.90
N ALA A 576 2.94 -1.28 -15.16
CA ALA A 576 2.10 -1.36 -13.98
C ALA A 576 2.95 -1.41 -12.73
N GLU A 577 2.44 -0.84 -11.68
CA GLU A 577 2.97 -0.84 -10.32
C GLU A 577 2.45 -2.06 -9.52
N SER A 578 3.20 -2.57 -8.57
CA SER A 578 2.80 -3.67 -7.67
C SER A 578 2.28 -3.12 -6.35
N THR A 579 0.96 -3.15 -6.16
CA THR A 579 0.25 -2.51 -5.05
C THR A 579 -0.55 -3.49 -4.19
N GLY A 580 -1.26 -2.97 -3.17
CA GLY A 580 -2.22 -3.72 -2.37
C GLY A 580 -1.64 -4.84 -1.54
N LEU A 581 -0.34 -4.78 -1.26
CA LEU A 581 0.38 -5.85 -0.57
C LEU A 581 -0.08 -6.01 0.88
N HIS A 582 -0.63 -7.18 1.19
CA HIS A 582 -1.02 -7.55 2.54
C HIS A 582 -0.80 -9.03 2.78
N ALA A 583 0.12 -9.39 3.69
CA ALA A 583 0.40 -10.77 4.07
C ALA A 583 -0.35 -11.13 5.36
N VAL A 584 -1.03 -12.27 5.37
CA VAL A 584 -1.75 -12.83 6.51
C VAL A 584 -1.29 -14.24 6.75
N ASP A 585 -0.73 -14.50 7.94
CA ASP A 585 -0.17 -15.78 8.32
C ASP A 585 -1.22 -16.84 8.66
N ASP A 586 -2.41 -16.39 9.07
CA ASP A 586 -3.51 -17.28 9.46
C ASP A 586 -4.87 -16.60 9.26
N MET A 587 -5.61 -17.12 8.30
CA MET A 587 -7.02 -16.81 8.09
C MET A 587 -7.80 -18.12 8.01
N ASN A 588 -8.31 -18.58 9.15
CA ASN A 588 -8.97 -19.89 9.28
C ASN A 588 -8.06 -21.06 8.85
N GLY A 589 -6.78 -20.99 9.21
CA GLY A 589 -5.76 -22.00 8.88
C GLY A 589 -4.94 -21.72 7.61
N PHE A 590 -5.37 -20.81 6.74
CA PHE A 590 -4.71 -20.52 5.47
C PHE A 590 -3.89 -19.22 5.50
N ALA A 591 -2.76 -19.20 4.81
CA ALA A 591 -1.97 -18.00 4.58
C ALA A 591 -2.34 -17.35 3.25
N TYR A 592 -2.24 -16.02 3.21
CA TYR A 592 -2.53 -15.21 2.02
C TYR A 592 -1.51 -14.10 1.84
N VAL A 593 -1.17 -13.82 0.59
CA VAL A 593 -0.43 -12.62 0.18
C VAL A 593 -1.27 -11.92 -0.87
N MET A 594 -1.94 -10.84 -0.47
CA MET A 594 -2.70 -9.99 -1.38
C MET A 594 -1.73 -9.20 -2.25
N SER A 595 -2.07 -9.03 -3.51
CA SER A 595 -1.27 -8.27 -4.47
C SER A 595 -2.17 -7.78 -5.58
N ASN A 596 -2.23 -6.49 -5.77
CA ASN A 596 -2.90 -5.81 -6.87
C ASN A 596 -1.86 -5.30 -7.86
N PHE A 597 -2.29 -4.70 -8.93
CA PHE A 597 -1.47 -3.78 -9.71
C PHE A 597 -2.34 -2.60 -10.18
N GLN A 598 -1.71 -1.49 -10.49
CA GLN A 598 -2.40 -0.31 -11.02
C GLN A 598 -1.81 0.15 -12.36
N HIS A 599 -2.60 0.92 -13.13
CA HIS A 599 -2.31 1.64 -14.39
C HIS A 599 -1.46 0.88 -15.41
N ALA A 600 -1.76 -0.41 -15.69
CA ALA A 600 -1.02 -1.20 -16.68
C ALA A 600 -0.86 -0.46 -18.02
N GLY A 601 0.39 -0.39 -18.52
CA GLY A 601 0.71 0.35 -19.72
C GLY A 601 0.83 1.85 -19.49
N ASP A 602 1.19 2.30 -18.30
CA ASP A 602 1.68 3.66 -18.09
C ASP A 602 3.07 3.80 -18.72
N TRP A 603 3.07 4.32 -19.97
CA TRP A 603 4.24 4.28 -20.84
C TRP A 603 5.15 5.50 -20.64
N SER A 604 6.28 5.32 -19.97
CA SER A 604 7.41 6.24 -20.09
C SER A 604 7.99 6.20 -21.52
N SER A 605 8.20 7.37 -22.12
CA SER A 605 8.76 7.49 -23.47
C SER A 605 10.22 7.02 -23.58
N THR A 606 10.93 6.94 -22.45
CA THR A 606 12.34 6.49 -22.36
C THR A 606 12.44 5.04 -21.91
N LEU A 607 11.90 4.71 -20.74
CA LEU A 607 11.98 3.38 -20.13
C LEU A 607 11.36 2.30 -21.03
N HIS A 608 10.16 2.56 -21.55
CA HIS A 608 9.39 1.59 -22.33
C HIS A 608 9.57 1.70 -23.86
N ALA A 609 10.50 2.53 -24.32
CA ALA A 609 10.69 2.78 -25.76
C ALA A 609 10.88 1.50 -26.60
N LYS A 610 11.57 0.49 -26.03
CA LYS A 610 11.89 -0.77 -26.73
C LYS A 610 10.76 -1.80 -26.73
N VAL A 611 9.81 -1.70 -25.78
CA VAL A 611 8.80 -2.75 -25.53
C VAL A 611 7.38 -2.29 -25.88
N ARG A 612 7.07 -1.00 -25.79
CA ARG A 612 5.73 -0.43 -25.90
C ARG A 612 4.98 -0.89 -27.16
N THR A 613 5.62 -0.83 -28.34
CA THR A 613 4.97 -1.17 -29.61
C THR A 613 4.44 -2.61 -29.62
N THR A 614 5.16 -3.54 -28.96
CA THR A 614 4.77 -4.94 -28.85
C THR A 614 3.73 -5.16 -27.77
N LEU A 615 3.85 -4.47 -26.63
CA LEU A 615 3.06 -4.77 -25.42
C LEU A 615 1.75 -3.98 -25.33
N ASP A 616 1.68 -2.74 -25.86
CA ASP A 616 0.48 -1.90 -25.74
C ASP A 616 -0.80 -2.58 -26.28
N PRO A 617 -0.79 -3.24 -27.46
CA PRO A 617 -1.98 -3.95 -27.95
C PRO A 617 -2.42 -5.08 -27.02
N LEU A 618 -1.49 -5.80 -26.40
CA LEU A 618 -1.77 -6.90 -25.49
C LEU A 618 -2.37 -6.39 -24.16
N ILE A 619 -1.78 -5.35 -23.60
CA ILE A 619 -2.24 -4.72 -22.35
C ILE A 619 -3.65 -4.13 -22.54
N ARG A 620 -3.88 -3.43 -23.66
CA ARG A 620 -5.22 -2.90 -24.00
C ARG A 620 -6.27 -4.01 -24.07
N ALA A 621 -5.93 -5.12 -24.73
CA ALA A 621 -6.83 -6.26 -24.84
C ALA A 621 -7.13 -6.92 -23.48
N ASN A 622 -6.14 -6.99 -22.57
CA ASN A 622 -6.28 -7.63 -21.28
C ASN A 622 -7.01 -6.75 -20.25
N TYR A 623 -6.82 -5.43 -20.29
CA TYR A 623 -7.20 -4.52 -19.20
C TYR A 623 -8.07 -3.35 -19.66
N ARG A 624 -9.19 -3.65 -20.37
CA ARG A 624 -10.22 -2.67 -20.77
C ARG A 624 -9.64 -1.41 -21.41
N ASP A 625 -8.78 -1.58 -22.40
CA ASP A 625 -8.09 -0.47 -23.07
C ASP A 625 -7.21 0.36 -22.11
N ARG A 626 -6.60 -0.31 -21.12
CA ARG A 626 -5.78 0.23 -20.01
C ARG A 626 -6.56 0.96 -18.90
N TYR A 627 -7.89 0.98 -18.96
CA TYR A 627 -8.71 1.55 -17.89
C TYR A 627 -8.96 0.58 -16.74
N GLY A 628 -8.52 -0.69 -16.83
CA GLY A 628 -8.76 -1.69 -15.80
C GLY A 628 -7.48 -2.25 -15.20
N ALA A 629 -7.55 -2.62 -13.93
CA ALA A 629 -6.47 -3.24 -13.17
C ALA A 629 -6.97 -4.40 -12.31
N ALA A 630 -6.10 -5.35 -11.95
CA ALA A 630 -6.49 -6.53 -11.20
C ALA A 630 -6.45 -6.28 -9.68
N VAL A 631 -7.49 -6.77 -9.01
CA VAL A 631 -7.49 -6.99 -7.56
C VAL A 631 -7.45 -8.48 -7.31
N GLY A 632 -6.42 -8.97 -6.58
CA GLY A 632 -6.20 -10.40 -6.42
C GLY A 632 -5.18 -10.78 -5.36
N TYR A 633 -4.73 -12.02 -5.40
CA TYR A 633 -3.80 -12.56 -4.41
C TYR A 633 -2.98 -13.74 -4.95
N LEU A 634 -1.82 -13.99 -4.32
CA LEU A 634 -1.03 -15.20 -4.56
C LEU A 634 -1.69 -16.38 -3.86
N THR A 635 -1.76 -17.50 -4.58
CA THR A 635 -2.26 -18.80 -4.10
C THR A 635 -1.12 -19.80 -4.00
N GLY A 636 -1.40 -20.98 -3.40
CA GLY A 636 -0.46 -22.09 -3.31
C GLY A 636 0.33 -22.12 -2.00
N PHE A 637 0.04 -21.23 -1.05
CA PHE A 637 0.61 -21.34 0.29
C PHE A 637 0.00 -22.53 1.05
N PRO A 638 0.80 -23.28 1.84
CA PRO A 638 0.29 -24.35 2.68
C PRO A 638 -0.51 -23.82 3.87
N LEU A 639 -1.18 -24.73 4.57
CA LEU A 639 -1.60 -24.50 5.93
C LEU A 639 -0.35 -24.25 6.79
N LEU A 640 -0.30 -23.13 7.48
CA LEU A 640 0.89 -22.76 8.28
C LEU A 640 0.82 -23.25 9.74
N GLY A 641 -0.19 -24.03 10.11
CA GLY A 641 -0.29 -24.78 11.36
C GLY A 641 -0.51 -23.93 12.61
#